data_3892f1da40ac7239e2258c0ef62df675
#
_entry.id   3892f1da40ac7239e2258c0ef62df675
#
_cell.length_a   1.000
_cell.length_b   1.000
_cell.length_c   1.000
_cell.angle_alpha   90.00
_cell.angle_beta   90.00
_cell.angle_gamma   90.00
#
_symmetry.space_group_name_H-M   'P 1'
#
loop_
_entity.id
_entity.type
_entity.pdbx_description
1 polymer ?
#
loop_
_entity_poly.entity_id
_entity_poly.type
_entity_poly.pdbx_seq_one_letter_code
_entity_poly.pdbx_strand_id
1 'polypeptide(L)'
;MTLSFVPHEIFNDLLKKEIQPEIKSELLSYLCRINILYMINKAGSGHIGSSFSSIDLMSWFFLKYVLNNNSTRSYFFSSKGHDAPAMYSVMSSLGLIDFNLIHKLRKIDGLPGHPDVNTSNVITNTGSLGMGISKAKGIIKANRLKNTECRVFVMTGDGELQEGQFWESLMRVKQESLHELMIIIDNNKFQSDRTVEYTSDLGELKNKITSFGIQTIKINGHNVFKFSKDIKKLIDSNQPSAIIADTIKGKGVSFLEANNLKPGEFYKFHSGSTTDEIFRKSIDELSTKINQIINDNSISLDFDLENSYESKNVISNSHKKESLVKEYSISLLKQARKNKYIIALDGDLILDTGLIPFEEEFPDRFFECGIAEQDMVSQAGTLALEGFLPIVHSFASFLSSRPNEQIYNNATENSKIIYVGSLAGILPGGPGHSHQSVRDIASLSGIPNLKLIQPSCSKEVSMILNYCIDEFKESSYIRLCSIPVETPFDLSKKYKIEKGKGTTIAEGKDVIIFSYGPVMINELLKTRTELMKTGIKIKIINLPWLNYVDKEWLKEQIKGFKFLFTLDDHYESGGQGEMLLSNISQQPDKSDFPKILLKIGINEIPKCGSNEEVLSYHKVDSLSIMKIIKETISKNSNYLENK
;
A
#
# COMPACT_ATOMS: atom_id res chain seq x y z
N MET A 1 6.39 -26.23 -4.24
CA MET A 1 5.05 -26.04 -4.85
C MET A 1 5.19 -26.05 -6.36
N THR A 2 4.32 -26.78 -7.07
CA THR A 2 4.22 -26.71 -8.53
C THR A 2 3.13 -25.71 -8.87
N LEU A 3 3.47 -24.66 -9.61
CA LEU A 3 2.54 -23.63 -10.04
C LEU A 3 2.33 -23.74 -11.55
N SER A 4 1.08 -23.90 -11.97
CA SER A 4 0.71 -24.01 -13.39
C SER A 4 0.29 -22.65 -13.94
N PHE A 5 0.63 -22.38 -15.20
CA PHE A 5 0.24 -21.17 -15.94
C PHE A 5 -0.08 -21.49 -17.39
N VAL A 6 -0.82 -20.60 -18.04
CA VAL A 6 -1.13 -20.67 -19.47
C VAL A 6 0.03 -20.05 -20.25
N PRO A 7 0.72 -20.78 -21.13
CA PRO A 7 1.84 -20.25 -21.92
C PRO A 7 1.37 -19.26 -22.99
N HIS A 8 2.30 -18.43 -23.47
CA HIS A 8 1.99 -17.35 -24.43
C HIS A 8 1.44 -17.84 -25.77
N GLU A 9 1.87 -19.03 -26.19
CA GLU A 9 1.47 -19.65 -27.45
C GLU A 9 -0.03 -19.86 -27.53
N ILE A 10 -0.70 -20.24 -26.42
CA ILE A 10 -2.15 -20.42 -26.35
C ILE A 10 -2.89 -19.11 -26.58
N PHE A 11 -2.42 -18.02 -25.99
CA PHE A 11 -2.99 -16.68 -26.25
C PHE A 11 -2.81 -16.25 -27.70
N ASN A 12 -1.63 -16.47 -28.27
CA ASN A 12 -1.36 -16.18 -29.67
C ASN A 12 -2.23 -16.99 -30.63
N ASP A 13 -2.50 -18.27 -30.30
CA ASP A 13 -3.39 -19.10 -31.07
C ASP A 13 -4.84 -18.61 -30.94
N LEU A 14 -5.32 -18.34 -29.71
CA LEU A 14 -6.65 -17.74 -29.50
C LEU A 14 -6.87 -16.46 -30.28
N LEU A 15 -5.89 -15.57 -30.29
CA LEU A 15 -6.01 -14.28 -31.02
C LEU A 15 -6.17 -14.46 -32.53
N LYS A 16 -5.57 -15.49 -33.14
CA LYS A 16 -5.69 -15.83 -34.56
C LYS A 16 -7.02 -16.50 -34.93
N LYS A 17 -7.77 -17.07 -33.97
CA LYS A 17 -9.03 -17.74 -34.25
C LYS A 17 -10.09 -16.76 -34.79
N GLU A 18 -10.78 -17.14 -35.84
CA GLU A 18 -11.92 -16.41 -36.40
C GLU A 18 -13.22 -16.85 -35.66
N ILE A 19 -13.41 -16.35 -34.45
CA ILE A 19 -14.57 -16.59 -33.61
C ILE A 19 -15.19 -15.26 -33.15
N GLN A 20 -16.43 -15.31 -32.67
CA GLN A 20 -17.12 -14.11 -32.17
C GLN A 20 -16.27 -13.39 -31.11
N PRO A 21 -16.12 -12.05 -31.16
CA PRO A 21 -15.32 -11.28 -30.23
C PRO A 21 -15.72 -11.53 -28.75
N GLU A 22 -17.00 -11.76 -28.47
CA GLU A 22 -17.52 -12.07 -27.15
C GLU A 22 -17.00 -13.40 -26.63
N ILE A 23 -16.99 -14.45 -27.46
CA ILE A 23 -16.44 -15.78 -27.10
C ILE A 23 -14.93 -15.66 -26.88
N LYS A 24 -14.24 -14.94 -27.77
CA LYS A 24 -12.79 -14.68 -27.65
C LYS A 24 -12.46 -13.98 -26.32
N SER A 25 -13.24 -12.97 -25.95
CA SER A 25 -13.08 -12.25 -24.70
C SER A 25 -13.36 -13.12 -23.46
N GLU A 26 -14.39 -13.96 -23.53
CA GLU A 26 -14.73 -14.90 -22.45
C GLU A 26 -13.58 -15.90 -22.23
N LEU A 27 -13.08 -16.55 -23.28
CA LEU A 27 -11.92 -17.44 -23.20
C LEU A 27 -10.69 -16.73 -22.65
N LEU A 28 -10.37 -15.54 -23.18
CA LEU A 28 -9.25 -14.72 -22.70
C LEU A 28 -9.35 -14.49 -21.19
N SER A 29 -10.54 -14.16 -20.69
CA SER A 29 -10.75 -13.87 -19.27
C SER A 29 -10.51 -15.11 -18.37
N TYR A 30 -10.92 -16.30 -18.81
CA TYR A 30 -10.69 -17.55 -18.07
C TYR A 30 -9.21 -17.98 -18.11
N LEU A 31 -8.55 -17.88 -19.25
CA LEU A 31 -7.10 -18.13 -19.38
C LEU A 31 -6.30 -17.17 -18.50
N CYS A 32 -6.67 -15.90 -18.51
CA CYS A 32 -6.03 -14.88 -17.65
C CYS A 32 -6.22 -15.15 -16.15
N ARG A 33 -7.37 -15.72 -15.71
CA ARG A 33 -7.58 -16.09 -14.31
C ARG A 33 -6.54 -17.10 -13.81
N ILE A 34 -6.14 -18.06 -14.66
CA ILE A 34 -5.05 -18.99 -14.33
C ILE A 34 -3.73 -18.24 -14.12
N ASN A 35 -3.38 -17.32 -15.03
CA ASN A 35 -2.14 -16.55 -14.91
C ASN A 35 -2.16 -15.55 -13.73
N ILE A 36 -3.32 -15.02 -13.36
CA ILE A 36 -3.51 -14.22 -12.14
C ILE A 36 -3.18 -15.06 -10.89
N LEU A 37 -3.77 -16.27 -10.77
CA LEU A 37 -3.46 -17.18 -9.67
C LEU A 37 -1.99 -17.54 -9.61
N TYR A 38 -1.40 -17.85 -10.77
CA TYR A 38 0.02 -18.14 -10.89
C TYR A 38 0.89 -16.99 -10.38
N MET A 39 0.68 -15.78 -10.90
CA MET A 39 1.45 -14.59 -10.50
C MET A 39 1.37 -14.33 -9.00
N ILE A 40 0.15 -14.35 -8.43
CA ILE A 40 -0.08 -14.06 -7.01
C ILE A 40 0.55 -15.12 -6.11
N ASN A 41 0.40 -16.41 -6.46
CA ASN A 41 0.99 -17.48 -5.65
C ASN A 41 2.51 -17.48 -5.75
N LYS A 42 3.09 -17.20 -6.91
CA LYS A 42 4.53 -17.06 -7.10
C LYS A 42 5.09 -15.87 -6.33
N ALA A 43 4.38 -14.76 -6.31
CA ALA A 43 4.78 -13.57 -5.53
C ALA A 43 4.54 -13.73 -4.01
N GLY A 44 3.73 -14.72 -3.60
CA GLY A 44 3.30 -14.92 -2.22
C GLY A 44 2.29 -13.88 -1.72
N SER A 45 1.86 -12.94 -2.57
CA SER A 45 0.89 -11.90 -2.22
C SER A 45 0.29 -11.23 -3.46
N GLY A 46 -0.94 -10.73 -3.34
CA GLY A 46 -1.69 -10.04 -4.39
C GLY A 46 -3.19 -10.04 -4.07
N HIS A 47 -4.02 -9.50 -4.98
CA HIS A 47 -5.45 -9.32 -4.76
C HIS A 47 -6.25 -10.19 -5.73
N ILE A 48 -6.57 -11.43 -5.33
CA ILE A 48 -7.30 -12.41 -6.17
C ILE A 48 -8.73 -11.92 -6.42
N GLY A 49 -9.46 -11.59 -5.34
CA GLY A 49 -10.89 -11.29 -5.41
C GLY A 49 -11.22 -10.17 -6.39
N SER A 50 -10.53 -9.06 -6.29
CA SER A 50 -10.69 -7.88 -7.12
C SER A 50 -10.19 -8.10 -8.56
N SER A 51 -9.10 -8.87 -8.75
CA SER A 51 -8.63 -9.25 -10.07
C SER A 51 -9.65 -10.12 -10.81
N PHE A 52 -10.31 -11.02 -10.09
CA PHE A 52 -11.31 -11.92 -10.68
C PHE A 52 -12.65 -11.24 -10.97
N SER A 53 -13.04 -10.21 -10.19
CA SER A 53 -14.25 -9.46 -10.48
C SER A 53 -14.14 -8.62 -11.74
N SER A 54 -12.98 -8.03 -12.00
CA SER A 54 -12.76 -7.07 -13.07
C SER A 54 -12.30 -7.66 -14.40
N ILE A 55 -11.79 -8.90 -14.43
CA ILE A 55 -11.10 -9.47 -15.58
C ILE A 55 -11.97 -9.61 -16.84
N ASP A 56 -13.28 -9.88 -16.71
CA ASP A 56 -14.17 -10.03 -17.87
C ASP A 56 -14.32 -8.70 -18.62
N LEU A 57 -14.48 -7.60 -17.87
CA LEU A 57 -14.52 -6.26 -18.43
C LEU A 57 -13.17 -5.85 -19.02
N MET A 58 -12.08 -6.10 -18.29
CA MET A 58 -10.72 -5.77 -18.78
C MET A 58 -10.43 -6.51 -20.09
N SER A 59 -10.70 -7.80 -20.16
CA SER A 59 -10.50 -8.61 -21.38
C SER A 59 -11.24 -8.02 -22.58
N TRP A 60 -12.50 -7.60 -22.38
CA TRP A 60 -13.28 -6.96 -23.44
C TRP A 60 -12.72 -5.62 -23.87
N PHE A 61 -12.46 -4.71 -22.92
CA PHE A 61 -11.98 -3.37 -23.24
C PHE A 61 -10.61 -3.38 -23.90
N PHE A 62 -9.70 -4.20 -23.43
CA PHE A 62 -8.38 -4.34 -24.06
C PHE A 62 -8.48 -4.96 -25.46
N LEU A 63 -9.21 -6.07 -25.61
CA LEU A 63 -9.33 -6.78 -26.89
C LEU A 63 -10.06 -5.92 -27.94
N LYS A 64 -11.14 -5.25 -27.54
CA LYS A 64 -12.02 -4.55 -28.49
C LYS A 64 -11.59 -3.12 -28.80
N TYR A 65 -11.05 -2.40 -27.82
CA TYR A 65 -10.82 -0.96 -27.95
C TYR A 65 -9.34 -0.58 -27.85
N VAL A 66 -8.57 -1.17 -26.94
CA VAL A 66 -7.16 -0.79 -26.76
C VAL A 66 -6.26 -1.40 -27.82
N LEU A 67 -6.45 -2.68 -28.15
CA LEU A 67 -5.66 -3.38 -29.17
C LEU A 67 -5.99 -2.90 -30.60
N ASN A 68 -7.25 -2.55 -30.88
CA ASN A 68 -7.75 -2.16 -32.20
C ASN A 68 -7.70 -0.63 -32.40
N ASN A 69 -6.53 -0.03 -32.39
CA ASN A 69 -6.31 1.41 -32.60
C ASN A 69 -6.41 1.83 -34.09
N ASN A 70 -7.60 1.76 -34.73
CA ASN A 70 -7.72 2.05 -36.14
C ASN A 70 -7.81 3.55 -36.53
N SER A 71 -8.37 4.42 -35.67
CA SER A 71 -8.46 5.87 -35.94
C SER A 71 -8.47 6.70 -34.63
N THR A 72 -9.05 6.17 -33.58
CA THR A 72 -9.18 6.84 -32.29
C THR A 72 -8.33 6.15 -31.22
N ARG A 73 -7.37 6.85 -30.65
CA ARG A 73 -6.49 6.30 -29.61
C ARG A 73 -7.29 5.99 -28.34
N SER A 74 -7.33 4.74 -27.94
CA SER A 74 -8.03 4.31 -26.74
C SER A 74 -7.07 4.06 -25.58
N TYR A 75 -7.39 4.61 -24.44
CA TYR A 75 -6.66 4.43 -23.19
C TYR A 75 -7.52 3.65 -22.20
N PHE A 76 -6.93 2.69 -21.52
CA PHE A 76 -7.55 1.99 -20.41
C PHE A 76 -6.60 1.96 -19.21
N PHE A 77 -7.10 2.24 -18.04
CA PHE A 77 -6.39 1.99 -16.78
C PHE A 77 -7.38 1.76 -15.61
N SER A 78 -6.92 1.00 -14.62
CA SER A 78 -7.67 0.77 -13.39
C SER A 78 -7.21 1.74 -12.30
N SER A 79 -8.11 2.60 -11.83
CA SER A 79 -7.87 3.58 -10.77
C SER A 79 -7.64 2.90 -9.42
N LYS A 80 -8.35 1.81 -9.12
CA LYS A 80 -8.18 1.06 -7.88
C LYS A 80 -6.79 0.43 -7.73
N GLY A 81 -6.14 0.07 -8.83
CA GLY A 81 -4.75 -0.38 -8.90
C GLY A 81 -4.46 -1.75 -8.28
N HIS A 82 -5.16 -2.16 -7.25
CA HIS A 82 -4.95 -3.45 -6.59
C HIS A 82 -5.40 -4.67 -7.44
N ASP A 83 -6.14 -4.45 -8.53
CA ASP A 83 -6.41 -5.45 -9.58
C ASP A 83 -5.30 -5.51 -10.65
N ALA A 84 -4.12 -4.99 -10.36
CA ALA A 84 -2.95 -5.05 -11.23
C ALA A 84 -2.66 -6.44 -11.81
N PRO A 85 -2.76 -7.56 -11.05
CA PRO A 85 -2.57 -8.89 -11.63
C PRO A 85 -3.51 -9.18 -12.81
N ALA A 86 -4.78 -8.71 -12.77
CA ALA A 86 -5.70 -8.85 -13.90
C ALA A 86 -5.24 -8.02 -15.11
N MET A 87 -4.90 -6.74 -14.87
CA MET A 87 -4.42 -5.86 -15.93
C MET A 87 -3.14 -6.41 -16.59
N TYR A 88 -2.17 -6.86 -15.80
CA TYR A 88 -0.92 -7.43 -16.30
C TYR A 88 -1.15 -8.74 -17.03
N SER A 89 -2.04 -9.61 -16.56
CA SER A 89 -2.38 -10.85 -17.25
C SER A 89 -2.95 -10.56 -18.64
N VAL A 90 -3.89 -9.63 -18.77
CA VAL A 90 -4.44 -9.24 -20.09
C VAL A 90 -3.37 -8.59 -20.96
N MET A 91 -2.59 -7.65 -20.42
CA MET A 91 -1.57 -6.94 -21.20
C MET A 91 -0.47 -7.88 -21.72
N SER A 92 -0.01 -8.83 -20.88
CA SER A 92 0.99 -9.82 -21.32
C SER A 92 0.42 -10.80 -22.35
N SER A 93 -0.81 -11.23 -22.17
CA SER A 93 -1.50 -12.12 -23.10
C SER A 93 -1.74 -11.50 -24.48
N LEU A 94 -1.88 -10.17 -24.53
CA LEU A 94 -2.07 -9.41 -25.76
C LEU A 94 -0.76 -8.85 -26.34
N GLY A 95 0.39 -9.18 -25.77
CA GLY A 95 1.71 -8.71 -26.22
C GLY A 95 1.96 -7.21 -25.98
N LEU A 96 1.19 -6.56 -25.11
CA LEU A 96 1.38 -5.15 -24.73
C LEU A 96 2.54 -4.98 -23.74
N ILE A 97 2.87 -6.01 -22.96
CA ILE A 97 4.06 -6.13 -22.13
C ILE A 97 4.73 -7.48 -22.39
N ASP A 98 6.02 -7.61 -22.04
CA ASP A 98 6.73 -8.89 -22.14
C ASP A 98 6.03 -9.95 -21.30
N PHE A 99 5.69 -11.08 -21.93
CA PHE A 99 5.00 -12.19 -21.28
C PHE A 99 5.78 -12.76 -20.09
N ASN A 100 7.11 -12.81 -20.19
CA ASN A 100 7.96 -13.34 -19.12
C ASN A 100 7.86 -12.55 -17.79
N LEU A 101 7.30 -11.35 -17.82
CA LEU A 101 7.06 -10.56 -16.61
C LEU A 101 6.00 -11.18 -15.69
N ILE A 102 5.15 -12.09 -16.17
CA ILE A 102 4.21 -12.83 -15.28
C ILE A 102 4.96 -13.62 -14.19
N HIS A 103 6.22 -13.98 -14.42
CA HIS A 103 7.06 -14.70 -13.47
C HIS A 103 7.67 -13.79 -12.40
N LYS A 104 7.50 -12.46 -12.52
CA LYS A 104 8.22 -11.45 -11.73
C LYS A 104 7.27 -10.43 -11.06
N LEU A 105 6.04 -10.83 -10.71
CA LEU A 105 5.16 -9.96 -9.92
C LEU A 105 5.80 -9.63 -8.58
N ARG A 106 5.79 -8.35 -8.18
CA ARG A 106 6.36 -7.85 -6.93
C ARG A 106 7.85 -8.16 -6.74
N LYS A 107 8.62 -8.07 -7.85
CA LYS A 107 10.08 -8.11 -7.89
C LYS A 107 10.66 -6.79 -8.39
N ILE A 108 11.89 -6.45 -8.01
CA ILE A 108 12.55 -5.17 -8.37
C ILE A 108 12.52 -4.92 -9.89
N ASP A 109 12.89 -5.90 -10.70
CA ASP A 109 12.93 -5.80 -12.15
C ASP A 109 11.72 -6.48 -12.81
N GLY A 110 10.57 -6.42 -12.17
CA GLY A 110 9.35 -7.10 -12.58
C GLY A 110 8.13 -6.18 -12.57
N LEU A 111 6.97 -6.81 -12.43
CA LEU A 111 5.68 -6.11 -12.37
C LEU A 111 5.43 -5.60 -10.94
N PRO A 112 5.20 -4.31 -10.75
CA PRO A 112 4.91 -3.75 -9.43
C PRO A 112 3.55 -4.21 -8.90
N GLY A 113 3.34 -4.11 -7.58
CA GLY A 113 2.10 -4.51 -6.91
C GLY A 113 0.89 -3.66 -7.31
N HIS A 114 1.12 -2.43 -7.72
CA HIS A 114 0.16 -1.51 -8.33
C HIS A 114 0.75 -0.96 -9.64
N PRO A 115 -0.07 -0.64 -10.66
CA PRO A 115 0.43 -0.17 -11.95
C PRO A 115 1.28 1.09 -11.84
N ASP A 116 2.43 1.07 -12.52
CA ASP A 116 3.45 2.12 -12.52
C ASP A 116 3.89 2.43 -13.95
N VAL A 117 4.09 3.71 -14.27
CA VAL A 117 4.48 4.19 -15.62
C VAL A 117 5.83 3.67 -16.10
N ASN A 118 6.65 3.09 -15.24
CA ASN A 118 7.87 2.40 -15.66
C ASN A 118 7.58 1.04 -16.33
N THR A 119 6.38 0.50 -16.17
CA THR A 119 5.91 -0.67 -16.90
C THR A 119 5.42 -0.23 -18.28
N SER A 120 5.92 -0.88 -19.34
CA SER A 120 5.52 -0.56 -20.73
C SER A 120 3.99 -0.52 -20.89
N ASN A 121 3.49 0.45 -21.64
CA ASN A 121 2.05 0.67 -21.88
C ASN A 121 1.17 0.93 -20.65
N VAL A 122 1.72 1.06 -19.46
CA VAL A 122 1.00 1.60 -18.30
C VAL A 122 0.96 3.12 -18.41
N ILE A 123 -0.24 3.68 -18.39
CA ILE A 123 -0.49 5.08 -18.74
C ILE A 123 -0.24 6.02 -17.54
N THR A 124 -0.54 5.56 -16.34
CA THR A 124 -0.45 6.36 -15.11
C THR A 124 -0.27 5.47 -13.89
N ASN A 125 0.41 5.98 -12.88
CA ASN A 125 0.50 5.32 -11.56
C ASN A 125 -0.87 5.27 -10.89
N THR A 126 -1.18 4.16 -10.25
CA THR A 126 -2.42 3.94 -9.51
C THR A 126 -2.14 3.28 -8.15
N GLY A 127 -3.17 2.90 -7.41
CA GLY A 127 -3.04 2.30 -6.07
C GLY A 127 -3.41 3.24 -4.92
N SER A 128 -3.27 4.56 -5.08
CA SER A 128 -3.91 5.54 -4.22
C SER A 128 -5.27 5.90 -4.79
N LEU A 129 -6.33 5.58 -4.06
CA LEU A 129 -7.72 5.62 -4.53
C LEU A 129 -8.23 7.05 -4.79
N GLY A 130 -9.29 7.19 -5.58
CA GLY A 130 -10.03 8.43 -5.85
C GLY A 130 -9.48 9.29 -6.99
N MET A 131 -8.26 9.07 -7.49
CA MET A 131 -7.58 9.98 -8.42
C MET A 131 -7.86 9.70 -9.91
N GLY A 132 -8.40 8.52 -10.25
CA GLY A 132 -8.42 8.02 -11.62
C GLY A 132 -9.17 8.91 -12.60
N ILE A 133 -10.35 9.40 -12.25
CA ILE A 133 -11.15 10.25 -13.14
C ILE A 133 -10.44 11.58 -13.41
N SER A 134 -9.83 12.18 -12.40
CA SER A 134 -9.03 13.41 -12.58
C SER A 134 -7.88 13.20 -13.56
N LYS A 135 -7.19 12.05 -13.48
CA LYS A 135 -6.12 11.68 -14.41
C LYS A 135 -6.66 11.47 -15.83
N ALA A 136 -7.82 10.81 -15.98
CA ALA A 136 -8.48 10.64 -17.28
C ALA A 136 -8.83 11.99 -17.92
N LYS A 137 -9.37 12.93 -17.14
CA LYS A 137 -9.63 14.31 -17.61
C LYS A 137 -8.36 14.98 -18.14
N GLY A 138 -7.23 14.79 -17.43
CA GLY A 138 -5.93 15.30 -17.90
C GLY A 138 -5.50 14.69 -19.25
N ILE A 139 -5.66 13.38 -19.43
CA ILE A 139 -5.37 12.69 -20.69
C ILE A 139 -6.25 13.23 -21.82
N ILE A 140 -7.55 13.38 -21.60
CA ILE A 140 -8.50 13.92 -22.59
C ILE A 140 -8.09 15.34 -22.99
N LYS A 141 -7.86 16.23 -22.02
CA LYS A 141 -7.45 17.62 -22.28
C LYS A 141 -6.15 17.69 -23.08
N ALA A 142 -5.17 16.85 -22.74
CA ALA A 142 -3.91 16.80 -23.46
C ALA A 142 -4.08 16.34 -24.93
N ASN A 143 -4.97 15.36 -25.18
CA ASN A 143 -5.25 14.92 -26.56
C ASN A 143 -6.04 15.99 -27.34
N ARG A 144 -7.03 16.66 -26.73
CA ARG A 144 -7.74 17.79 -27.36
C ARG A 144 -6.78 18.92 -27.77
N LEU A 145 -5.82 19.28 -26.90
CA LEU A 145 -4.80 20.28 -27.22
C LEU A 145 -3.87 19.87 -28.36
N LYS A 146 -3.65 18.57 -28.54
CA LYS A 146 -2.87 18.00 -29.65
C LYS A 146 -3.71 17.75 -30.92
N ASN A 147 -5.00 18.08 -30.92
CA ASN A 147 -5.98 17.75 -31.95
C ASN A 147 -5.98 16.25 -32.31
N THR A 148 -5.85 15.39 -31.30
CA THR A 148 -5.88 13.94 -31.45
C THR A 148 -7.16 13.40 -30.84
N GLU A 149 -7.91 12.63 -31.61
CA GLU A 149 -9.09 11.94 -31.08
C GLU A 149 -8.68 10.83 -30.11
N CYS A 150 -9.37 10.76 -28.99
CA CYS A 150 -9.12 9.73 -28.00
C CYS A 150 -10.40 9.24 -27.31
N ARG A 151 -10.31 8.09 -26.67
CA ARG A 151 -11.25 7.60 -25.67
C ARG A 151 -10.48 7.15 -24.44
N VAL A 152 -11.04 7.43 -23.25
CA VAL A 152 -10.41 7.07 -21.98
C VAL A 152 -11.39 6.26 -21.14
N PHE A 153 -11.05 5.02 -20.92
CA PHE A 153 -11.77 4.07 -20.09
C PHE A 153 -11.09 3.99 -18.74
N VAL A 154 -11.79 4.36 -17.68
CA VAL A 154 -11.28 4.33 -16.31
C VAL A 154 -12.09 3.35 -15.48
N MET A 155 -11.45 2.30 -15.00
CA MET A 155 -12.09 1.37 -14.09
C MET A 155 -11.85 1.83 -12.64
N THR A 156 -12.91 1.91 -11.84
CA THR A 156 -12.88 2.20 -10.41
C THR A 156 -13.46 1.04 -9.62
N GLY A 157 -13.14 0.95 -8.33
CA GLY A 157 -13.84 0.07 -7.39
C GLY A 157 -15.03 0.79 -6.75
N ASP A 158 -16.01 0.04 -6.27
CA ASP A 158 -17.14 0.60 -5.51
C ASP A 158 -16.68 1.23 -4.18
N GLY A 159 -15.83 0.57 -3.40
CA GLY A 159 -15.25 1.16 -2.19
C GLY A 159 -14.43 2.44 -2.47
N GLU A 160 -13.77 2.54 -3.62
CA GLU A 160 -13.05 3.75 -4.05
C GLU A 160 -13.96 4.98 -4.14
N LEU A 161 -15.26 4.80 -4.37
CA LEU A 161 -16.23 5.87 -4.50
C LEU A 161 -16.53 6.57 -3.16
N GLN A 162 -16.05 6.04 -2.05
CA GLN A 162 -16.14 6.73 -0.75
C GLN A 162 -15.14 7.89 -0.65
N GLU A 163 -14.09 7.89 -1.46
CA GLU A 163 -13.13 9.00 -1.55
C GLU A 163 -13.78 10.29 -2.07
N GLY A 164 -13.61 11.39 -1.35
CA GLY A 164 -14.14 12.70 -1.73
C GLY A 164 -13.67 13.17 -3.09
N GLN A 165 -12.42 12.89 -3.49
CA GLN A 165 -11.87 13.28 -4.79
C GLN A 165 -12.59 12.61 -5.97
N PHE A 166 -13.17 11.42 -5.80
CA PHE A 166 -14.02 10.82 -6.83
C PHE A 166 -15.16 11.77 -7.20
N TRP A 167 -15.94 12.22 -6.21
CA TRP A 167 -17.09 13.11 -6.41
C TRP A 167 -16.69 14.50 -6.91
N GLU A 168 -15.63 15.07 -6.35
CA GLU A 168 -15.02 16.32 -6.82
C GLU A 168 -14.69 16.26 -8.31
N SER A 169 -14.15 15.14 -8.78
CA SER A 169 -13.76 14.96 -10.18
C SER A 169 -14.94 14.97 -11.15
N LEU A 170 -16.16 14.60 -10.70
CA LEU A 170 -17.37 14.56 -11.52
C LEU A 170 -17.98 15.95 -11.78
N MET A 171 -17.75 16.94 -10.91
CA MET A 171 -18.40 18.26 -10.93
C MET A 171 -18.39 18.95 -12.30
N ARG A 172 -17.31 18.82 -13.06
CA ARG A 172 -17.14 19.53 -14.32
C ARG A 172 -17.28 18.66 -15.58
N VAL A 173 -17.53 17.35 -15.44
CA VAL A 173 -17.55 16.41 -16.56
C VAL A 173 -18.57 16.83 -17.63
N LYS A 174 -19.79 17.16 -17.23
CA LYS A 174 -20.84 17.64 -18.15
C LYS A 174 -20.52 19.00 -18.75
N GLN A 175 -20.07 19.96 -17.91
CA GLN A 175 -19.78 21.33 -18.36
C GLN A 175 -18.64 21.37 -19.37
N GLU A 176 -17.63 20.50 -19.22
CA GLU A 176 -16.49 20.38 -20.15
C GLU A 176 -16.80 19.46 -21.32
N SER A 177 -18.01 18.89 -21.40
CA SER A 177 -18.46 17.98 -22.46
C SER A 177 -17.47 16.86 -22.74
N LEU A 178 -17.05 16.14 -21.67
CA LEU A 178 -16.01 15.10 -21.76
C LEU A 178 -16.58 13.78 -22.32
N HIS A 179 -17.05 13.79 -23.55
CA HIS A 179 -17.66 12.62 -24.22
C HIS A 179 -16.67 11.47 -24.47
N GLU A 180 -15.38 11.74 -24.40
CA GLU A 180 -14.31 10.75 -24.48
C GLU A 180 -14.19 9.89 -23.22
N LEU A 181 -14.77 10.36 -22.10
CA LEU A 181 -14.68 9.69 -20.79
C LEU A 181 -15.75 8.60 -20.65
N MET A 182 -15.30 7.39 -20.33
CA MET A 182 -16.17 6.33 -19.83
C MET A 182 -15.65 5.82 -18.47
N ILE A 183 -16.45 5.96 -17.44
CA ILE A 183 -16.20 5.46 -16.10
C ILE A 183 -16.76 4.04 -16.00
N ILE A 184 -15.98 3.08 -15.52
CA ILE A 184 -16.38 1.69 -15.32
C ILE A 184 -16.26 1.39 -13.83
N ILE A 185 -17.37 1.16 -13.15
CA ILE A 185 -17.39 0.87 -11.73
C ILE A 185 -17.53 -0.63 -11.54
N ASP A 186 -16.47 -1.27 -11.05
CA ASP A 186 -16.50 -2.68 -10.60
C ASP A 186 -17.27 -2.75 -9.29
N ASN A 187 -18.60 -2.91 -9.41
CA ASN A 187 -19.52 -2.95 -8.27
C ASN A 187 -19.65 -4.38 -7.73
N ASN A 188 -18.55 -4.85 -7.13
CA ASN A 188 -18.49 -6.18 -6.56
C ASN A 188 -19.02 -6.25 -5.12
N LYS A 189 -19.39 -5.11 -4.53
CA LYS A 189 -20.03 -4.91 -3.22
C LYS A 189 -19.15 -5.21 -2.01
N PHE A 190 -17.85 -5.34 -2.24
CA PHE A 190 -16.87 -5.59 -1.18
C PHE A 190 -15.70 -4.60 -1.27
N GLN A 191 -15.35 -4.02 -0.13
CA GLN A 191 -14.16 -3.21 0.05
C GLN A 191 -12.94 -4.10 0.38
N SER A 192 -12.07 -3.63 1.29
CA SER A 192 -10.91 -4.43 1.71
C SER A 192 -11.36 -5.76 2.29
N ASP A 193 -12.15 -5.75 3.33
CA ASP A 193 -12.46 -6.93 4.12
C ASP A 193 -13.96 -7.23 4.21
N ARG A 194 -14.80 -6.20 4.22
CA ARG A 194 -16.25 -6.25 4.43
C ARG A 194 -17.03 -5.72 3.23
N THR A 195 -18.36 -5.85 3.30
CA THR A 195 -19.23 -5.29 2.27
C THR A 195 -19.26 -3.77 2.31
N VAL A 196 -19.41 -3.14 1.14
CA VAL A 196 -19.61 -1.69 1.02
C VAL A 196 -20.82 -1.22 1.84
N GLU A 197 -21.91 -1.98 1.82
CA GLU A 197 -23.13 -1.69 2.59
C GLU A 197 -22.88 -1.62 4.10
N TYR A 198 -22.02 -2.49 4.62
CA TYR A 198 -21.67 -2.50 6.05
C TYR A 198 -20.71 -1.36 6.44
N THR A 199 -19.71 -1.09 5.58
CA THR A 199 -18.65 -0.11 5.88
C THR A 199 -19.17 1.33 5.67
N SER A 200 -19.64 1.64 4.46
CA SER A 200 -20.26 2.93 4.14
C SER A 200 -21.10 2.79 2.87
N ASP A 201 -22.41 2.71 3.03
CA ASP A 201 -23.33 2.46 1.93
C ASP A 201 -23.34 3.61 0.91
N LEU A 202 -23.15 3.26 -0.36
CA LEU A 202 -23.18 4.18 -1.48
C LEU A 202 -24.62 4.59 -1.89
N GLY A 203 -25.65 3.93 -1.35
CA GLY A 203 -27.06 4.19 -1.68
C GLY A 203 -27.35 4.05 -3.17
N GLU A 204 -28.27 4.89 -3.70
CA GLU A 204 -28.68 4.86 -5.10
C GLU A 204 -27.60 5.42 -6.05
N LEU A 205 -26.51 4.69 -6.22
CA LEU A 205 -25.31 5.09 -6.95
C LEU A 205 -25.60 5.57 -8.38
N LYS A 206 -26.51 4.89 -9.11
CA LYS A 206 -26.89 5.31 -10.46
C LYS A 206 -27.46 6.73 -10.48
N ASN A 207 -28.36 7.05 -9.56
CA ASN A 207 -28.98 8.36 -9.46
C ASN A 207 -27.96 9.43 -9.08
N LYS A 208 -27.07 9.13 -8.14
CA LYS A 208 -25.99 10.05 -7.73
C LYS A 208 -25.11 10.43 -8.93
N ILE A 209 -24.61 9.46 -9.70
CA ILE A 209 -23.74 9.75 -10.85
C ILE A 209 -24.50 10.45 -11.98
N THR A 210 -25.75 10.02 -12.24
CA THR A 210 -26.58 10.66 -13.27
C THR A 210 -26.86 12.14 -12.97
N SER A 211 -26.94 12.52 -11.68
CA SER A 211 -27.17 13.92 -11.27
C SER A 211 -26.04 14.86 -11.69
N PHE A 212 -24.83 14.36 -11.91
CA PHE A 212 -23.70 15.11 -12.50
C PHE A 212 -23.81 15.27 -14.02
N GLY A 213 -24.90 14.76 -14.65
CA GLY A 213 -25.12 14.82 -16.09
C GLY A 213 -24.30 13.81 -16.88
N ILE A 214 -23.94 12.70 -16.26
CA ILE A 214 -23.22 11.57 -16.86
C ILE A 214 -24.25 10.48 -17.21
N GLN A 215 -24.24 10.02 -18.46
CA GLN A 215 -25.14 8.94 -18.90
C GLN A 215 -24.76 7.63 -18.20
N THR A 216 -25.58 7.15 -17.27
CA THR A 216 -25.24 6.03 -16.40
C THR A 216 -26.15 4.82 -16.66
N ILE A 217 -25.53 3.67 -16.89
CA ILE A 217 -26.24 2.38 -17.00
C ILE A 217 -25.73 1.39 -15.97
N LYS A 218 -26.58 0.39 -15.66
CA LYS A 218 -26.22 -0.76 -14.83
C LYS A 218 -26.21 -2.02 -15.69
N ILE A 219 -25.17 -2.83 -15.56
CA ILE A 219 -24.97 -4.07 -16.36
C ILE A 219 -24.56 -5.23 -15.45
N ASN A 220 -24.74 -6.45 -15.92
CA ASN A 220 -24.05 -7.62 -15.38
C ASN A 220 -22.63 -7.66 -15.97
N GLY A 221 -21.61 -7.41 -15.14
CA GLY A 221 -20.20 -7.32 -15.57
C GLY A 221 -19.56 -8.65 -16.02
N HIS A 222 -20.27 -9.78 -15.82
CA HIS A 222 -19.80 -11.11 -16.24
C HIS A 222 -20.50 -11.64 -17.52
N ASN A 223 -21.46 -10.91 -18.09
CA ASN A 223 -22.15 -11.33 -19.31
C ASN A 223 -21.69 -10.51 -20.49
N VAL A 224 -20.58 -10.93 -21.13
CA VAL A 224 -19.98 -10.22 -22.27
C VAL A 224 -20.93 -10.06 -23.46
N PHE A 225 -21.78 -11.07 -23.74
CA PHE A 225 -22.75 -11.03 -24.84
C PHE A 225 -23.81 -9.97 -24.69
N LYS A 226 -24.10 -9.55 -23.47
CA LYS A 226 -25.05 -8.50 -23.17
C LYS A 226 -24.36 -7.15 -23.00
N PHE A 227 -23.30 -7.07 -22.18
CA PHE A 227 -22.68 -5.80 -21.89
C PHE A 227 -21.95 -5.21 -23.11
N SER A 228 -21.43 -6.03 -24.03
CA SER A 228 -20.78 -5.57 -25.26
C SER A 228 -21.69 -4.65 -26.10
N LYS A 229 -22.98 -5.03 -26.20
CA LYS A 229 -24.01 -4.26 -26.92
C LYS A 229 -24.35 -2.96 -26.21
N ASP A 230 -24.47 -3.00 -24.88
CA ASP A 230 -24.83 -1.83 -24.09
C ASP A 230 -23.67 -0.81 -24.03
N ILE A 231 -22.42 -1.28 -23.93
CA ILE A 231 -21.21 -0.44 -24.06
C ILE A 231 -21.15 0.25 -25.43
N LYS A 232 -21.43 -0.49 -26.50
CA LYS A 232 -21.44 0.09 -27.85
C LYS A 232 -22.46 1.24 -27.94
N LYS A 233 -23.68 1.08 -27.43
CA LYS A 233 -24.70 2.14 -27.41
C LYS A 233 -24.21 3.39 -26.67
N LEU A 234 -23.52 3.22 -25.52
CA LEU A 234 -22.96 4.35 -24.78
C LEU A 234 -21.88 5.08 -25.59
N ILE A 235 -20.99 4.35 -26.24
CA ILE A 235 -19.95 4.92 -27.11
C ILE A 235 -20.59 5.72 -28.27
N ASP A 236 -21.60 5.15 -28.90
CA ASP A 236 -22.31 5.76 -30.03
C ASP A 236 -23.11 7.00 -29.62
N SER A 237 -23.50 7.13 -28.34
CA SER A 237 -24.24 8.30 -27.83
C SER A 237 -23.42 9.58 -27.77
N ASN A 238 -22.09 9.48 -27.84
CA ASN A 238 -21.16 10.61 -27.77
C ASN A 238 -21.38 11.53 -26.54
N GLN A 239 -21.65 10.93 -25.40
CA GLN A 239 -21.87 11.61 -24.10
C GLN A 239 -20.89 11.09 -23.07
N PRO A 240 -20.52 11.90 -22.05
CA PRO A 240 -19.81 11.35 -20.88
C PRO A 240 -20.63 10.22 -20.28
N SER A 241 -20.01 9.09 -20.03
CA SER A 241 -20.75 7.89 -19.64
C SER A 241 -20.14 7.16 -18.45
N ALA A 242 -21.00 6.48 -17.69
CA ALA A 242 -20.62 5.61 -16.60
C ALA A 242 -21.35 4.26 -16.69
N ILE A 243 -20.62 3.21 -16.36
CA ILE A 243 -21.12 1.84 -16.27
C ILE A 243 -20.98 1.38 -14.83
N ILE A 244 -22.09 1.04 -14.19
CA ILE A 244 -22.09 0.31 -12.93
C ILE A 244 -22.18 -1.16 -13.29
N ALA A 245 -21.05 -1.84 -13.24
CA ALA A 245 -20.96 -3.25 -13.54
C ALA A 245 -21.16 -4.08 -12.27
N ASP A 246 -22.34 -4.67 -12.12
CA ASP A 246 -22.57 -5.66 -11.06
C ASP A 246 -21.69 -6.87 -11.33
N THR A 247 -20.73 -7.09 -10.44
CA THR A 247 -19.75 -8.17 -10.47
C THR A 247 -19.76 -8.96 -9.17
N ILE A 248 -19.00 -10.03 -9.14
CA ILE A 248 -18.84 -10.90 -7.97
C ILE A 248 -17.36 -10.94 -7.62
N LYS A 249 -16.99 -10.52 -6.41
CA LYS A 249 -15.61 -10.62 -5.93
C LYS A 249 -15.16 -12.09 -5.93
N GLY A 250 -14.05 -12.40 -6.61
CA GLY A 250 -13.57 -13.79 -6.75
C GLY A 250 -14.22 -14.62 -7.85
N LYS A 251 -14.96 -14.01 -8.81
CA LYS A 251 -15.71 -14.68 -9.89
C LYS A 251 -14.90 -15.67 -10.71
N GLY A 252 -15.46 -16.86 -10.94
CA GLY A 252 -14.90 -17.89 -11.84
C GLY A 252 -14.35 -19.11 -11.12
N VAL A 253 -14.22 -19.05 -9.80
CA VAL A 253 -13.90 -20.21 -8.94
C VAL A 253 -14.89 -20.22 -7.78
N SER A 254 -15.72 -21.25 -7.71
CA SER A 254 -16.92 -21.31 -6.86
C SER A 254 -16.67 -21.01 -5.37
N PHE A 255 -15.58 -21.50 -4.82
CA PHE A 255 -15.21 -21.32 -3.40
C PHE A 255 -14.40 -20.05 -3.12
N LEU A 256 -14.02 -19.28 -4.17
CA LEU A 256 -13.43 -17.94 -4.04
C LEU A 256 -14.49 -16.84 -4.19
N GLU A 257 -15.69 -17.15 -4.68
CA GLU A 257 -16.77 -16.18 -4.89
C GLU A 257 -17.37 -15.69 -3.57
N ALA A 258 -17.58 -14.38 -3.44
CA ALA A 258 -18.14 -13.75 -2.26
C ALA A 258 -19.69 -13.81 -2.17
N ASN A 259 -20.35 -14.67 -2.96
CA ASN A 259 -21.81 -14.70 -3.13
C ASN A 259 -22.63 -14.97 -1.86
N ASN A 260 -22.06 -15.59 -0.85
CA ASN A 260 -22.79 -16.08 0.32
C ASN A 260 -22.36 -15.40 1.64
N LEU A 261 -21.55 -14.34 1.57
CA LEU A 261 -21.12 -13.62 2.76
C LEU A 261 -22.22 -12.67 3.24
N LYS A 262 -22.47 -12.67 4.56
CA LYS A 262 -23.39 -11.75 5.21
C LYS A 262 -22.71 -10.41 5.48
N PRO A 263 -23.49 -9.33 5.64
CA PRO A 263 -22.95 -8.07 6.12
C PRO A 263 -22.13 -8.27 7.40
N GLY A 264 -20.91 -7.69 7.45
CA GLY A 264 -19.97 -7.85 8.57
C GLY A 264 -19.07 -9.09 8.52
N GLU A 265 -19.34 -10.08 7.66
CA GLU A 265 -18.42 -11.21 7.45
C GLU A 265 -17.22 -10.80 6.59
N PHE A 266 -16.02 -11.32 6.94
CA PHE A 266 -14.78 -11.00 6.24
C PHE A 266 -14.59 -11.84 4.97
N TYR A 267 -14.20 -11.18 3.88
CA TYR A 267 -13.79 -11.86 2.65
C TYR A 267 -12.32 -12.32 2.75
N LYS A 268 -12.10 -13.62 2.74
CA LYS A 268 -10.79 -14.23 3.04
C LYS A 268 -9.73 -14.10 1.93
N PHE A 269 -10.14 -13.76 0.70
CA PHE A 269 -9.25 -13.74 -0.47
C PHE A 269 -9.06 -12.34 -1.04
N HIS A 270 -9.17 -11.32 -0.17
CA HIS A 270 -8.91 -9.93 -0.58
C HIS A 270 -7.44 -9.74 -0.95
N SER A 271 -6.54 -10.11 -0.05
CA SER A 271 -5.09 -10.02 -0.25
C SER A 271 -4.40 -11.32 0.16
N GLY A 272 -3.14 -11.51 -0.29
CA GLY A 272 -2.36 -12.71 0.01
C GLY A 272 -2.32 -13.72 -1.14
N SER A 273 -1.72 -14.89 -0.89
CA SER A 273 -1.69 -16.04 -1.78
C SER A 273 -2.59 -17.16 -1.27
N THR A 274 -2.92 -18.12 -2.12
CA THR A 274 -3.69 -19.31 -1.72
C THR A 274 -2.78 -20.40 -1.15
N THR A 275 -3.39 -21.39 -0.50
CA THR A 275 -2.71 -22.65 -0.18
C THR A 275 -2.52 -23.49 -1.44
N ASP A 276 -1.58 -24.46 -1.40
CA ASP A 276 -1.34 -25.39 -2.51
C ASP A 276 -2.60 -26.16 -2.92
N GLU A 277 -3.46 -26.51 -1.96
CA GLU A 277 -4.73 -27.20 -2.20
C GLU A 277 -5.74 -26.29 -2.92
N ILE A 278 -5.91 -25.07 -2.41
CA ILE A 278 -6.83 -24.06 -3.02
C ILE A 278 -6.35 -23.73 -4.43
N PHE A 279 -5.05 -23.54 -4.64
CA PHE A 279 -4.49 -23.29 -5.96
C PHE A 279 -4.86 -24.39 -6.95
N ARG A 280 -4.56 -25.66 -6.64
CA ARG A 280 -4.87 -26.81 -7.52
C ARG A 280 -6.34 -26.91 -7.85
N LYS A 281 -7.22 -26.87 -6.83
CA LYS A 281 -8.68 -26.89 -7.05
C LYS A 281 -9.16 -25.75 -7.94
N SER A 282 -8.57 -24.57 -7.80
CA SER A 282 -8.91 -23.43 -8.65
C SER A 282 -8.49 -23.64 -10.11
N ILE A 283 -7.30 -24.20 -10.33
CA ILE A 283 -6.82 -24.55 -11.68
C ILE A 283 -7.73 -25.59 -12.32
N ASP A 284 -8.11 -26.64 -11.59
CA ASP A 284 -8.99 -27.71 -12.10
C ASP A 284 -10.36 -27.17 -12.51
N GLU A 285 -10.98 -26.31 -11.68
CA GLU A 285 -12.28 -25.69 -11.99
C GLU A 285 -12.20 -24.76 -13.20
N LEU A 286 -11.18 -23.91 -13.29
CA LEU A 286 -10.95 -23.02 -14.43
C LEU A 286 -10.67 -23.80 -15.71
N SER A 287 -9.84 -24.82 -15.66
CA SER A 287 -9.54 -25.69 -16.81
C SER A 287 -10.78 -26.40 -17.34
N THR A 288 -11.62 -26.90 -16.41
CA THR A 288 -12.90 -27.51 -16.79
C THR A 288 -13.79 -26.53 -17.54
N LYS A 289 -13.87 -25.28 -17.04
CA LYS A 289 -14.69 -24.24 -17.68
C LYS A 289 -14.14 -23.81 -19.04
N ILE A 290 -12.82 -23.69 -19.18
CA ILE A 290 -12.15 -23.39 -20.46
C ILE A 290 -12.48 -24.47 -21.48
N ASN A 291 -12.31 -25.75 -21.11
CA ASN A 291 -12.61 -26.88 -22.00
C ASN A 291 -14.10 -26.92 -22.39
N GLN A 292 -15.01 -26.58 -21.46
CA GLN A 292 -16.43 -26.47 -21.77
C GLN A 292 -16.69 -25.41 -22.83
N ILE A 293 -16.12 -24.19 -22.68
CA ILE A 293 -16.30 -23.09 -23.65
C ILE A 293 -15.74 -23.50 -25.04
N ILE A 294 -14.58 -24.13 -25.06
CA ILE A 294 -13.95 -24.66 -26.30
C ILE A 294 -14.88 -25.63 -27.00
N ASN A 295 -15.40 -26.62 -26.26
CA ASN A 295 -16.26 -27.68 -26.81
C ASN A 295 -17.62 -27.12 -27.26
N ASP A 296 -18.29 -26.31 -26.44
CA ASP A 296 -19.61 -25.73 -26.74
C ASP A 296 -19.59 -24.85 -28.01
N ASN A 297 -18.44 -24.26 -28.32
CA ASN A 297 -18.26 -23.39 -29.51
C ASN A 297 -17.44 -24.06 -30.60
N SER A 298 -17.11 -25.34 -30.49
CA SER A 298 -16.32 -26.11 -31.48
C SER A 298 -15.02 -25.42 -31.88
N ILE A 299 -14.29 -24.88 -30.91
CA ILE A 299 -13.05 -24.12 -31.16
C ILE A 299 -11.88 -25.11 -31.19
N SER A 300 -11.09 -25.07 -32.25
CA SER A 300 -9.81 -25.82 -32.30
C SER A 300 -8.73 -25.01 -31.57
N LEU A 301 -8.59 -25.22 -30.29
CA LEU A 301 -7.57 -24.63 -29.42
C LEU A 301 -7.02 -25.73 -28.51
N ASP A 302 -5.73 -26.04 -28.67
CA ASP A 302 -5.04 -26.94 -27.74
C ASP A 302 -4.74 -26.21 -26.45
N PHE A 303 -5.27 -26.72 -25.33
CA PHE A 303 -5.15 -26.08 -24.03
C PHE A 303 -4.35 -26.98 -23.08
N ASP A 304 -3.04 -26.69 -22.98
CA ASP A 304 -2.13 -27.32 -22.04
C ASP A 304 -1.46 -26.28 -21.15
N LEU A 305 -1.23 -26.63 -19.88
CA LEU A 305 -0.60 -25.75 -18.90
C LEU A 305 0.88 -26.08 -18.77
N GLU A 306 1.70 -25.05 -18.66
CA GLU A 306 3.09 -25.18 -18.22
C GLU A 306 3.22 -25.10 -16.72
N ASN A 307 4.28 -25.73 -16.20
CA ASN A 307 4.56 -25.81 -14.76
C ASN A 307 5.87 -25.13 -14.40
N SER A 308 5.83 -24.28 -13.37
CA SER A 308 6.99 -23.69 -12.73
C SER A 308 7.22 -24.35 -11.36
N TYR A 309 8.44 -24.77 -11.09
CA TYR A 309 8.81 -25.40 -9.82
C TYR A 309 9.44 -24.36 -8.90
N GLU A 310 8.89 -24.18 -7.71
CA GLU A 310 9.52 -23.39 -6.66
C GLU A 310 10.09 -24.28 -5.56
N SER A 311 11.38 -24.14 -5.31
CA SER A 311 12.00 -24.63 -4.09
C SER A 311 11.62 -23.69 -2.95
N LYS A 312 10.81 -24.12 -1.99
CA LYS A 312 10.65 -23.39 -0.73
C LYS A 312 11.97 -23.46 0.03
N ASN A 313 12.80 -22.44 -0.08
CA ASN A 313 13.87 -22.24 0.89
C ASN A 313 13.21 -21.86 2.22
N VAL A 314 12.88 -22.87 3.02
CA VAL A 314 12.55 -22.69 4.43
C VAL A 314 13.85 -22.43 5.17
N ILE A 315 14.28 -21.19 5.19
CA ILE A 315 15.30 -20.75 6.15
C ILE A 315 14.58 -20.68 7.49
N SER A 316 14.65 -21.76 8.24
CA SER A 316 14.19 -21.79 9.63
C SER A 316 15.22 -21.09 10.52
N ASN A 317 15.22 -19.75 10.51
CA ASN A 317 15.85 -19.01 11.58
C ASN A 317 14.92 -18.99 12.78
N SER A 318 15.39 -19.55 13.90
CA SER A 318 14.61 -19.85 15.10
C SER A 318 14.32 -18.65 16.01
N HIS A 319 14.47 -17.43 15.54
CA HIS A 319 14.12 -16.25 16.35
C HIS A 319 12.61 -15.96 16.27
N LYS A 320 12.01 -15.76 17.44
CA LYS A 320 10.59 -15.41 17.57
C LYS A 320 10.36 -14.05 16.92
N LYS A 321 9.49 -14.01 15.90
CA LYS A 321 9.05 -12.74 15.30
C LYS A 321 7.94 -12.13 16.16
N GLU A 322 8.01 -10.82 16.37
CA GLU A 322 6.98 -10.02 17.03
C GLU A 322 6.04 -9.39 16.02
N SER A 323 4.77 -9.23 16.39
CA SER A 323 3.78 -8.45 15.65
C SER A 323 3.42 -7.22 16.48
N LEU A 324 3.87 -6.05 16.04
CA LEU A 324 3.63 -4.80 16.75
C LEU A 324 2.15 -4.41 16.72
N VAL A 325 1.44 -4.71 15.62
CA VAL A 325 -0.01 -4.47 15.50
C VAL A 325 -0.79 -5.29 16.53
N LYS A 326 -0.41 -6.56 16.74
CA LYS A 326 -1.05 -7.40 17.75
C LYS A 326 -0.87 -6.85 19.17
N GLU A 327 0.34 -6.42 19.51
CA GLU A 327 0.62 -5.82 20.83
C GLU A 327 -0.11 -4.48 20.99
N TYR A 328 -0.19 -3.69 19.90
CA TYR A 328 -0.98 -2.46 19.89
C TYR A 328 -2.45 -2.75 20.21
N SER A 329 -3.07 -3.71 19.55
CA SER A 329 -4.45 -4.14 19.79
C SER A 329 -4.70 -4.51 21.26
N ILE A 330 -3.83 -5.35 21.83
CA ILE A 330 -3.90 -5.77 23.25
C ILE A 330 -3.78 -4.56 24.18
N SER A 331 -2.85 -3.67 23.91
CA SER A 331 -2.59 -2.50 24.75
C SER A 331 -3.73 -1.48 24.66
N LEU A 332 -4.31 -1.29 23.47
CA LEU A 332 -5.46 -0.41 23.26
C LEU A 332 -6.69 -0.90 24.03
N LEU A 333 -7.02 -2.19 23.96
CA LEU A 333 -8.11 -2.79 24.74
C LEU A 333 -7.91 -2.57 26.24
N LYS A 334 -6.69 -2.80 26.74
CA LYS A 334 -6.39 -2.60 28.15
C LYS A 334 -6.61 -1.15 28.58
N GLN A 335 -6.28 -0.18 27.76
CA GLN A 335 -6.51 1.23 28.02
C GLN A 335 -8.00 1.60 27.89
N ALA A 336 -8.70 1.08 26.88
CA ALA A 336 -10.12 1.35 26.67
C ALA A 336 -11.02 0.83 27.80
N ARG A 337 -10.62 -0.27 28.47
CA ARG A 337 -11.29 -0.78 29.69
C ARG A 337 -11.16 0.17 30.87
N LYS A 338 -10.07 0.92 30.95
CA LYS A 338 -9.80 1.88 32.05
C LYS A 338 -10.38 3.26 31.77
N ASN A 339 -10.36 3.67 30.49
CA ASN A 339 -10.77 4.99 30.05
C ASN A 339 -11.93 4.90 29.06
N LYS A 340 -13.14 5.22 29.54
CA LYS A 340 -14.37 5.18 28.76
C LYS A 340 -14.43 6.26 27.65
N TYR A 341 -13.58 7.27 27.70
CA TYR A 341 -13.54 8.35 26.72
C TYR A 341 -12.71 8.01 25.48
N ILE A 342 -12.00 6.87 25.46
CA ILE A 342 -11.30 6.40 24.29
C ILE A 342 -12.31 5.95 23.22
N ILE A 343 -12.18 6.52 22.03
CA ILE A 343 -12.95 6.19 20.83
C ILE A 343 -11.98 5.79 19.73
N ALA A 344 -12.25 4.72 18.99
CA ALA A 344 -11.47 4.31 17.84
C ALA A 344 -12.22 4.64 16.55
N LEU A 345 -11.52 5.28 15.59
CA LEU A 345 -12.02 5.53 14.24
C LEU A 345 -11.12 4.77 13.25
N ASP A 346 -11.71 4.12 12.26
CA ASP A 346 -10.99 3.34 11.24
C ASP A 346 -11.45 3.70 9.83
N GLY A 347 -10.55 3.59 8.87
CA GLY A 347 -10.78 3.88 7.46
C GLY A 347 -10.75 2.62 6.59
N ASP A 348 -11.64 1.65 6.83
CA ASP A 348 -11.76 0.37 6.09
C ASP A 348 -10.50 -0.54 6.17
N LEU A 349 -9.82 -0.55 7.32
CA LEU A 349 -8.57 -1.29 7.51
C LEU A 349 -8.53 -2.06 8.83
N ILE A 350 -9.67 -2.44 9.37
CA ILE A 350 -9.82 -3.01 10.72
C ILE A 350 -8.94 -4.25 10.98
N LEU A 351 -8.67 -5.09 9.96
CA LEU A 351 -7.76 -6.24 10.05
C LEU A 351 -6.30 -5.77 10.20
N ASP A 352 -5.88 -4.82 9.35
CA ASP A 352 -4.50 -4.34 9.28
C ASP A 352 -4.14 -3.42 10.45
N THR A 353 -5.14 -2.76 11.04
CA THR A 353 -4.99 -1.88 12.20
C THR A 353 -5.14 -2.62 13.53
N GLY A 354 -5.66 -3.86 13.50
CA GLY A 354 -5.83 -4.71 14.67
C GLY A 354 -6.99 -4.32 15.58
N LEU A 355 -8.04 -3.68 15.03
CA LEU A 355 -9.16 -3.13 15.80
C LEU A 355 -10.34 -4.07 16.00
N ILE A 356 -10.35 -5.27 15.40
CA ILE A 356 -11.44 -6.25 15.57
C ILE A 356 -11.79 -6.46 17.05
N PRO A 357 -10.83 -6.73 17.97
CA PRO A 357 -11.17 -6.93 19.37
C PRO A 357 -11.73 -5.68 20.06
N PHE A 358 -11.39 -4.48 19.56
CA PHE A 358 -11.95 -3.23 20.08
C PHE A 358 -13.41 -3.06 19.65
N GLU A 359 -13.73 -3.31 18.37
CA GLU A 359 -15.10 -3.28 17.85
C GLU A 359 -15.99 -4.30 18.57
N GLU A 360 -15.48 -5.55 18.77
CA GLU A 360 -16.22 -6.60 19.46
C GLU A 360 -16.54 -6.26 20.93
N GLU A 361 -15.61 -5.64 21.66
CA GLU A 361 -15.80 -5.32 23.07
C GLU A 361 -16.49 -3.96 23.30
N PHE A 362 -16.29 -3.00 22.39
CA PHE A 362 -16.77 -1.62 22.53
C PHE A 362 -17.45 -1.10 21.25
N PRO A 363 -18.50 -1.76 20.73
CA PRO A 363 -19.13 -1.37 19.47
C PRO A 363 -19.63 0.09 19.42
N ASP A 364 -20.10 0.62 20.57
CA ASP A 364 -20.58 2.01 20.67
C ASP A 364 -19.45 3.06 20.70
N ARG A 365 -18.19 2.61 20.73
CA ARG A 365 -17.00 3.47 20.74
C ARG A 365 -16.07 3.21 19.55
N PHE A 366 -16.52 2.39 18.61
CA PHE A 366 -15.85 2.12 17.34
C PHE A 366 -16.63 2.76 16.21
N PHE A 367 -15.96 3.57 15.40
CA PHE A 367 -16.56 4.22 14.23
C PHE A 367 -15.82 3.81 12.97
N GLU A 368 -16.48 3.00 12.15
CA GLU A 368 -16.05 2.72 10.79
C GLU A 368 -16.45 3.93 9.90
N CYS A 369 -15.45 4.60 9.34
CA CYS A 369 -15.65 5.81 8.54
C CYS A 369 -15.60 5.55 7.02
N GLY A 370 -15.24 4.35 6.62
CA GLY A 370 -14.98 4.01 5.23
C GLY A 370 -13.70 4.66 4.69
N ILE A 371 -13.49 4.57 3.38
CA ILE A 371 -12.30 5.16 2.72
C ILE A 371 -12.51 6.68 2.57
N ALA A 372 -12.51 7.39 3.71
CA ALA A 372 -12.83 8.81 3.81
C ALA A 372 -12.00 9.49 4.91
N GLU A 373 -10.67 9.46 4.78
CA GLU A 373 -9.75 9.90 5.84
C GLU A 373 -9.90 11.37 6.21
N GLN A 374 -10.31 12.24 5.28
CA GLN A 374 -10.55 13.66 5.55
C GLN A 374 -11.75 13.86 6.48
N ASP A 375 -12.83 13.15 6.22
CA ASP A 375 -14.04 13.17 7.06
C ASP A 375 -13.75 12.56 8.44
N MET A 376 -13.12 11.40 8.48
CA MET A 376 -12.71 10.71 9.71
C MET A 376 -11.89 11.61 10.64
N VAL A 377 -10.90 12.31 10.11
CA VAL A 377 -10.03 13.18 10.91
C VAL A 377 -10.75 14.44 11.35
N SER A 378 -11.67 14.98 10.53
CA SER A 378 -12.51 16.12 10.94
C SER A 378 -13.46 15.74 12.09
N GLN A 379 -14.08 14.57 12.01
CA GLN A 379 -14.91 14.04 13.11
C GLN A 379 -14.09 13.87 14.41
N ALA A 380 -12.87 13.32 14.29
CA ALA A 380 -11.98 13.15 15.44
C ALA A 380 -11.66 14.48 16.14
N GLY A 381 -11.50 15.58 15.37
CA GLY A 381 -11.27 16.91 15.93
C GLY A 381 -12.37 17.35 16.87
N THR A 382 -13.61 17.26 16.39
CA THR A 382 -14.78 17.67 17.18
C THR A 382 -15.07 16.73 18.35
N LEU A 383 -14.86 15.42 18.19
CA LEU A 383 -14.95 14.47 19.29
C LEU A 383 -13.95 14.80 20.42
N ALA A 384 -12.75 15.25 20.07
CA ALA A 384 -11.76 15.67 21.05
C ALA A 384 -12.18 16.96 21.79
N LEU A 385 -12.77 17.93 21.09
CA LEU A 385 -13.31 19.16 21.69
C LEU A 385 -14.47 18.86 22.66
N GLU A 386 -15.26 17.82 22.41
CA GLU A 386 -16.32 17.35 23.29
C GLU A 386 -15.82 16.47 24.45
N GLY A 387 -14.50 16.35 24.63
CA GLY A 387 -13.87 15.70 25.78
C GLY A 387 -13.60 14.21 25.64
N PHE A 388 -13.76 13.65 24.46
CA PHE A 388 -13.31 12.29 24.15
C PHE A 388 -11.82 12.25 23.81
N LEU A 389 -11.25 11.05 23.76
CA LEU A 389 -9.90 10.80 23.25
C LEU A 389 -10.00 9.94 21.99
N PRO A 390 -10.10 10.57 20.81
CA PRO A 390 -10.14 9.84 19.55
C PRO A 390 -8.78 9.23 19.23
N ILE A 391 -8.79 7.97 18.78
CA ILE A 391 -7.64 7.28 18.22
C ILE A 391 -8.01 6.93 16.78
N VAL A 392 -7.30 7.51 15.83
CA VAL A 392 -7.60 7.47 14.40
C VAL A 392 -6.65 6.54 13.68
N HIS A 393 -7.17 5.62 12.88
CA HIS A 393 -6.39 4.57 12.24
C HIS A 393 -6.54 4.58 10.72
N SER A 394 -5.42 4.46 10.03
CA SER A 394 -5.32 4.16 8.60
C SER A 394 -3.90 3.72 8.27
N PHE A 395 -3.59 3.42 7.00
CA PHE A 395 -2.20 3.25 6.59
C PHE A 395 -1.42 4.56 6.68
N ALA A 396 -0.19 4.49 7.14
CA ALA A 396 0.67 5.65 7.35
C ALA A 396 0.82 6.55 6.11
N SER A 397 0.88 5.95 4.91
CA SER A 397 0.95 6.66 3.64
C SER A 397 -0.32 7.47 3.32
N PHE A 398 -1.49 7.00 3.76
CA PHE A 398 -2.78 7.66 3.51
C PHE A 398 -3.10 8.66 4.61
N LEU A 399 -2.98 8.27 5.87
CA LEU A 399 -3.26 9.12 7.03
C LEU A 399 -2.38 10.38 7.07
N SER A 400 -1.13 10.28 6.64
CA SER A 400 -0.22 11.44 6.62
C SER A 400 -0.44 12.41 5.46
N SER A 401 -1.06 11.95 4.36
CA SER A 401 -1.14 12.73 3.12
C SER A 401 -2.54 13.23 2.80
N ARG A 402 -3.58 12.37 2.89
CA ARG A 402 -4.95 12.76 2.51
C ARG A 402 -5.54 13.79 3.46
N PRO A 403 -5.61 13.55 4.77
CA PRO A 403 -6.18 14.48 5.75
C PRO A 403 -5.13 15.43 6.36
N ASN A 404 -4.04 15.77 5.66
CA ASN A 404 -2.98 16.59 6.24
C ASN A 404 -3.48 17.96 6.73
N GLU A 405 -4.35 18.62 5.95
CA GLU A 405 -4.96 19.87 6.33
C GLU A 405 -5.89 19.73 7.54
N GLN A 406 -6.65 18.63 7.62
CA GLN A 406 -7.55 18.36 8.74
C GLN A 406 -6.76 18.09 10.04
N ILE A 407 -5.62 17.39 9.94
CA ILE A 407 -4.69 17.20 11.09
C ILE A 407 -4.15 18.56 11.55
N TYR A 408 -3.74 19.41 10.61
CA TYR A 408 -3.26 20.76 10.93
C TYR A 408 -4.36 21.60 11.59
N ASN A 409 -5.59 21.58 11.06
CA ASN A 409 -6.72 22.29 11.64
C ASN A 409 -6.98 21.85 13.09
N ASN A 410 -7.08 20.55 13.34
CA ASN A 410 -7.26 19.99 14.68
C ASN A 410 -6.13 20.39 15.63
N ALA A 411 -4.88 20.50 15.13
CA ALA A 411 -3.74 20.96 15.93
C ALA A 411 -3.86 22.44 16.31
N THR A 412 -4.42 23.30 15.44
CA THR A 412 -4.65 24.72 15.75
C THR A 412 -5.76 24.91 16.79
N GLU A 413 -6.70 23.97 16.89
CA GLU A 413 -7.75 23.92 17.89
C GLU A 413 -7.27 23.31 19.24
N ASN A 414 -6.02 22.83 19.30
CA ASN A 414 -5.45 22.09 20.43
C ASN A 414 -6.23 20.81 20.78
N SER A 415 -6.89 20.21 19.82
CA SER A 415 -7.57 18.92 19.96
C SER A 415 -6.56 17.80 20.19
N LYS A 416 -6.68 17.08 21.34
CA LYS A 416 -5.81 15.94 21.62
C LYS A 416 -6.32 14.70 20.90
N ILE A 417 -5.57 14.24 19.89
CA ILE A 417 -5.88 13.07 19.08
C ILE A 417 -4.63 12.18 18.98
N ILE A 418 -4.82 10.86 19.00
CA ILE A 418 -3.76 9.91 18.70
C ILE A 418 -4.00 9.35 17.30
N TYR A 419 -3.12 9.65 16.35
CA TYR A 419 -3.13 9.11 15.01
C TYR A 419 -2.24 7.87 14.95
N VAL A 420 -2.71 6.78 14.37
CA VAL A 420 -1.95 5.52 14.26
C VAL A 420 -1.85 5.12 12.81
N GLY A 421 -0.65 5.25 12.26
CA GLY A 421 -0.34 4.89 10.88
C GLY A 421 0.27 3.49 10.80
N SER A 422 -0.52 2.50 10.36
CA SER A 422 -0.04 1.15 10.04
C SER A 422 0.70 1.12 8.70
N LEU A 423 1.41 0.05 8.37
CA LEU A 423 2.30 -0.04 7.19
C LEU A 423 3.31 1.12 7.12
N ALA A 424 3.85 1.54 8.27
CA ALA A 424 4.82 2.62 8.33
C ALA A 424 6.20 2.16 7.83
N GLY A 425 6.88 3.04 7.09
CA GLY A 425 8.21 2.82 6.55
C GLY A 425 8.24 2.21 5.14
N ILE A 426 9.39 1.69 4.76
CA ILE A 426 9.64 1.14 3.43
C ILE A 426 9.11 -0.29 3.24
N LEU A 427 8.83 -1.00 4.34
CA LEU A 427 8.33 -2.37 4.31
C LEU A 427 6.88 -2.49 4.79
N PRO A 428 6.08 -3.40 4.15
CA PRO A 428 6.44 -4.38 3.12
C PRO A 428 6.71 -3.75 1.76
N GLY A 429 7.70 -4.29 1.02
CA GLY A 429 8.07 -3.79 -0.30
C GLY A 429 7.09 -4.15 -1.43
N GLY A 430 6.34 -5.24 -1.26
CA GLY A 430 5.46 -5.78 -2.30
C GLY A 430 4.35 -4.86 -2.81
N PRO A 431 3.67 -4.04 -2.00
CA PRO A 431 2.67 -3.08 -2.47
C PRO A 431 3.25 -1.95 -3.33
N GLY A 432 4.51 -1.57 -3.15
CA GLY A 432 5.18 -0.50 -3.89
C GLY A 432 4.90 0.91 -3.34
N HIS A 433 5.37 1.91 -4.07
CA HIS A 433 5.45 3.31 -3.65
C HIS A 433 4.15 3.95 -3.12
N SER A 434 2.98 3.47 -3.54
CA SER A 434 1.69 4.00 -3.09
C SER A 434 1.38 3.69 -1.62
N HIS A 435 1.96 2.62 -1.09
CA HIS A 435 1.74 2.14 0.28
C HIS A 435 2.98 2.30 1.18
N GLN A 436 4.18 2.37 0.60
CA GLN A 436 5.41 2.58 1.36
C GLN A 436 5.43 3.99 1.94
N SER A 437 5.36 4.10 3.28
CA SER A 437 5.30 5.39 3.98
C SER A 437 6.70 5.89 4.33
N VAL A 438 7.37 6.48 3.35
CA VAL A 438 8.73 7.02 3.48
C VAL A 438 8.79 8.55 3.45
N ARG A 439 7.64 9.23 3.60
CA ARG A 439 7.51 10.69 3.57
C ARG A 439 6.62 11.26 4.67
N ASP A 440 6.01 10.42 5.47
CA ASP A 440 5.03 10.80 6.50
C ASP A 440 5.66 11.64 7.62
N ILE A 441 6.92 11.36 8.02
CA ILE A 441 7.63 12.17 9.00
C ILE A 441 7.77 13.61 8.48
N ALA A 442 8.27 13.78 7.25
CA ALA A 442 8.41 15.10 6.63
C ALA A 442 7.07 15.84 6.52
N SER A 443 6.02 15.13 6.10
CA SER A 443 4.68 15.72 5.89
C SER A 443 4.03 16.22 7.17
N LEU A 444 4.31 15.58 8.30
CA LEU A 444 3.66 15.86 9.59
C LEU A 444 4.54 16.65 10.56
N SER A 445 5.86 16.70 10.36
CA SER A 445 6.80 17.32 11.32
C SER A 445 6.57 18.82 11.53
N GLY A 446 5.99 19.51 10.54
CA GLY A 446 5.68 20.94 10.62
C GLY A 446 4.37 21.26 11.34
N ILE A 447 3.57 20.26 11.70
CA ILE A 447 2.28 20.47 12.37
C ILE A 447 2.52 20.77 13.86
N PRO A 448 2.02 21.91 14.39
CA PRO A 448 2.22 22.27 15.78
C PRO A 448 1.51 21.29 16.71
N ASN A 449 2.04 21.12 17.91
CA ASN A 449 1.47 20.25 18.95
C ASN A 449 1.27 18.78 18.54
N LEU A 450 1.94 18.33 17.47
CA LEU A 450 1.96 16.94 17.02
C LEU A 450 3.35 16.33 17.20
N LYS A 451 3.45 15.24 17.94
CA LYS A 451 4.71 14.49 18.11
C LYS A 451 4.63 13.16 17.38
N LEU A 452 5.68 12.87 16.62
CA LEU A 452 5.78 11.68 15.80
C LEU A 452 6.65 10.66 16.53
N ILE A 453 6.15 9.42 16.66
CA ILE A 453 6.78 8.40 17.49
C ILE A 453 6.72 7.05 16.76
N GLN A 454 7.82 6.27 16.80
CA GLN A 454 7.83 4.91 16.28
C GLN A 454 8.45 3.93 17.27
N PRO A 455 7.69 2.92 17.75
CA PRO A 455 8.23 1.86 18.61
C PRO A 455 9.16 0.92 17.84
N SER A 456 10.16 0.37 18.51
CA SER A 456 11.13 -0.58 17.98
C SER A 456 10.85 -2.06 18.34
N CYS A 457 9.95 -2.32 19.29
CA CYS A 457 9.55 -3.67 19.71
C CYS A 457 8.18 -3.65 20.40
N SER A 458 7.58 -4.82 20.61
CA SER A 458 6.27 -4.97 21.25
C SER A 458 6.20 -4.30 22.63
N LYS A 459 7.24 -4.43 23.45
CA LYS A 459 7.28 -3.78 24.76
C LYS A 459 7.19 -2.25 24.64
N GLU A 460 7.87 -1.67 23.68
CA GLU A 460 7.85 -0.22 23.44
C GLU A 460 6.52 0.27 22.89
N VAL A 461 5.78 -0.55 22.12
CA VAL A 461 4.41 -0.24 21.69
C VAL A 461 3.51 0.04 22.89
N SER A 462 3.47 -0.88 23.86
CA SER A 462 2.62 -0.70 25.05
C SER A 462 3.04 0.49 25.89
N MET A 463 4.35 0.74 26.02
CA MET A 463 4.88 1.88 26.77
C MET A 463 4.52 3.21 26.11
N ILE A 464 4.68 3.34 24.79
CA ILE A 464 4.37 4.55 24.01
C ILE A 464 2.87 4.83 24.05
N LEU A 465 2.03 3.82 23.81
CA LEU A 465 0.58 4.00 23.83
C LEU A 465 0.09 4.47 25.20
N ASN A 466 0.55 3.83 26.27
CA ASN A 466 0.21 4.24 27.63
C ASN A 466 0.65 5.68 27.90
N TYR A 467 1.88 6.05 27.54
CA TYR A 467 2.39 7.40 27.70
C TYR A 467 1.56 8.44 26.93
N CYS A 468 1.21 8.16 25.66
CA CYS A 468 0.39 9.05 24.86
C CYS A 468 -1.03 9.24 25.42
N ILE A 469 -1.61 8.20 26.02
CA ILE A 469 -2.96 8.26 26.62
C ILE A 469 -2.93 8.95 27.98
N ASP A 470 -2.05 8.49 28.87
CA ASP A 470 -2.12 8.82 30.32
C ASP A 470 -1.34 10.10 30.68
N GLU A 471 -0.20 10.36 30.03
CA GLU A 471 0.74 11.39 30.47
C GLU A 471 0.90 12.54 29.46
N PHE A 472 0.91 12.22 28.16
CA PHE A 472 1.21 13.19 27.13
C PHE A 472 -0.01 14.03 26.76
N LYS A 473 0.13 15.36 26.77
CA LYS A 473 -1.00 16.29 26.56
C LYS A 473 -1.21 16.71 25.11
N GLU A 474 -0.15 16.64 24.30
CA GLU A 474 -0.20 16.99 22.87
C GLU A 474 -0.75 15.81 22.05
N SER A 475 -1.13 16.06 20.81
CA SER A 475 -1.47 15.01 19.85
C SER A 475 -0.22 14.18 19.48
N SER A 476 -0.43 12.93 19.13
CA SER A 476 0.63 12.00 18.77
C SER A 476 0.32 11.31 17.45
N TYR A 477 1.34 11.11 16.63
CA TYR A 477 1.29 10.21 15.48
C TYR A 477 2.21 9.01 15.74
N ILE A 478 1.63 7.83 15.88
CA ILE A 478 2.36 6.59 16.13
C ILE A 478 2.52 5.86 14.80
N ARG A 479 3.76 5.72 14.34
CA ARG A 479 4.12 4.89 13.18
C ARG A 479 4.20 3.43 13.62
N LEU A 480 3.42 2.55 12.99
CA LEU A 480 3.35 1.15 13.38
C LEU A 480 3.79 0.24 12.21
N CYS A 481 4.87 -0.50 12.44
CA CYS A 481 5.33 -1.53 11.51
C CYS A 481 4.35 -2.70 11.52
N SER A 482 3.83 -3.08 10.35
CA SER A 482 2.80 -4.13 10.24
C SER A 482 3.34 -5.52 9.89
N ILE A 483 4.57 -5.61 9.38
CA ILE A 483 5.19 -6.93 9.13
C ILE A 483 5.68 -7.56 10.43
N PRO A 484 5.62 -8.89 10.57
CA PRO A 484 6.30 -9.59 11.66
C PRO A 484 7.81 -9.40 11.57
N VAL A 485 8.45 -8.90 12.64
CA VAL A 485 9.87 -8.56 12.70
C VAL A 485 10.59 -9.31 13.81
N GLU A 486 11.87 -9.59 13.59
CA GLU A 486 12.75 -10.07 14.65
C GLU A 486 13.23 -8.86 15.47
N THR A 487 13.15 -9.00 16.79
CA THR A 487 13.64 -7.98 17.75
C THR A 487 14.68 -8.62 18.67
N PRO A 488 15.92 -8.86 18.18
CA PRO A 488 16.95 -9.61 18.90
C PRO A 488 17.65 -8.75 19.99
N PHE A 489 16.87 -7.96 20.73
CA PHE A 489 17.33 -7.11 21.81
C PHE A 489 16.26 -6.97 22.89
N ASP A 490 16.70 -6.64 24.10
CA ASP A 490 15.83 -6.32 25.23
C ASP A 490 15.99 -4.86 25.65
N LEU A 491 14.88 -4.18 25.86
CA LEU A 491 14.92 -2.86 26.50
C LEU A 491 15.26 -2.99 27.98
N SER A 492 16.14 -2.13 28.47
CA SER A 492 16.49 -2.07 29.90
C SER A 492 15.22 -2.05 30.78
N LYS A 493 15.26 -2.73 31.91
CA LYS A 493 14.18 -2.67 32.92
C LYS A 493 13.96 -1.27 33.49
N LYS A 494 14.97 -0.41 33.41
CA LYS A 494 14.92 0.99 33.87
C LYS A 494 14.43 1.96 32.78
N TYR A 495 14.33 1.49 31.53
CA TYR A 495 13.87 2.34 30.42
C TYR A 495 12.43 2.77 30.62
N LYS A 496 12.19 4.06 30.45
CA LYS A 496 10.87 4.70 30.44
C LYS A 496 10.78 5.62 29.23
N ILE A 497 9.57 5.83 28.74
CA ILE A 497 9.33 6.83 27.70
C ILE A 497 9.43 8.22 28.35
N GLU A 498 10.37 9.01 27.86
CA GLU A 498 10.53 10.43 28.19
C GLU A 498 10.57 11.25 26.91
N LYS A 499 9.90 12.39 26.89
CA LYS A 499 9.80 13.25 25.70
C LYS A 499 11.19 13.60 25.15
N GLY A 500 11.45 13.21 23.91
CA GLY A 500 12.70 13.51 23.20
C GLY A 500 13.91 12.68 23.59
N LYS A 501 13.75 11.67 24.43
CA LYS A 501 14.85 10.79 24.84
C LYS A 501 14.66 9.38 24.28
N GLY A 502 15.77 8.71 24.05
CA GLY A 502 15.85 7.33 23.59
C GLY A 502 16.64 6.44 24.55
N THR A 503 17.02 5.27 24.08
CA THR A 503 17.80 4.30 24.85
C THR A 503 18.92 3.68 24.02
N THR A 504 20.03 3.31 24.68
CA THR A 504 21.11 2.55 24.07
C THR A 504 20.70 1.09 23.91
N ILE A 505 20.70 0.59 22.67
CA ILE A 505 20.46 -0.81 22.34
C ILE A 505 21.76 -1.59 22.39
N ALA A 506 22.86 -0.99 21.94
CA ALA A 506 24.19 -1.62 21.96
C ALA A 506 25.28 -0.59 22.24
N GLU A 507 26.22 -0.93 23.11
CA GLU A 507 27.36 -0.07 23.44
C GLU A 507 28.48 -0.19 22.39
N GLY A 508 29.19 0.92 22.17
CA GLY A 508 30.33 1.08 21.29
C GLY A 508 31.08 2.37 21.57
N LYS A 509 32.26 2.54 20.98
CA LYS A 509 33.13 3.70 21.24
C LYS A 509 33.65 4.41 19.99
N ASP A 510 33.54 3.77 18.83
CA ASP A 510 34.15 4.30 17.59
C ASP A 510 33.16 5.14 16.77
N VAL A 511 31.92 4.70 16.72
CA VAL A 511 30.84 5.31 15.95
C VAL A 511 29.56 5.32 16.78
N ILE A 512 28.79 6.40 16.74
CA ILE A 512 27.43 6.44 17.26
C ILE A 512 26.41 6.52 16.13
N ILE A 513 25.33 5.72 16.22
CA ILE A 513 24.25 5.66 15.23
C ILE A 513 22.91 5.82 15.93
N PHE A 514 22.12 6.79 15.47
CA PHE A 514 20.73 6.97 15.88
C PHE A 514 19.81 6.33 14.85
N SER A 515 18.79 5.64 15.33
CA SER A 515 17.74 5.07 14.50
C SER A 515 16.48 4.80 15.33
N TYR A 516 15.46 4.27 14.69
CA TYR A 516 14.16 3.97 15.28
C TYR A 516 13.49 2.81 14.53
N GLY A 517 12.45 2.27 15.13
CA GLY A 517 11.64 1.21 14.53
C GLY A 517 12.34 -0.14 14.46
N PRO A 518 11.56 -1.23 14.33
CA PRO A 518 12.10 -2.58 14.47
C PRO A 518 12.99 -2.99 13.29
N VAL A 519 12.67 -2.55 12.07
CA VAL A 519 13.41 -2.94 10.86
C VAL A 519 14.81 -2.37 10.88
N MET A 520 14.96 -1.06 11.07
CA MET A 520 16.26 -0.39 11.02
C MET A 520 17.14 -0.77 12.22
N ILE A 521 16.57 -0.92 13.40
CA ILE A 521 17.33 -1.40 14.57
C ILE A 521 17.86 -2.82 14.34
N ASN A 522 17.06 -3.70 13.72
CA ASN A 522 17.50 -5.05 13.39
C ASN A 522 18.64 -5.06 12.36
N GLU A 523 18.53 -4.25 11.31
CA GLU A 523 19.62 -4.12 10.32
C GLU A 523 20.90 -3.55 10.95
N LEU A 524 20.80 -2.61 11.89
CA LEU A 524 21.96 -2.11 12.65
C LEU A 524 22.60 -3.17 13.56
N LEU A 525 21.81 -4.04 14.18
CA LEU A 525 22.36 -5.13 15.00
C LEU A 525 23.13 -6.16 14.16
N LYS A 526 22.61 -6.49 12.97
CA LYS A 526 23.35 -7.31 11.99
C LYS A 526 24.64 -6.60 11.53
N THR A 527 24.55 -5.32 11.18
CA THR A 527 25.71 -4.47 10.83
C THR A 527 26.77 -4.48 11.93
N ARG A 528 26.37 -4.32 13.19
CA ARG A 528 27.26 -4.34 14.35
C ARG A 528 28.04 -5.65 14.44
N THR A 529 27.36 -6.78 14.26
CA THR A 529 27.97 -8.10 14.30
C THR A 529 29.09 -8.23 13.27
N GLU A 530 28.88 -7.74 12.06
CA GLU A 530 29.88 -7.77 10.99
C GLU A 530 31.02 -6.76 11.21
N LEU A 531 30.73 -5.56 11.69
CA LEU A 531 31.75 -4.55 12.00
C LEU A 531 32.67 -4.97 13.16
N MET A 532 32.13 -5.65 14.17
CA MET A 532 32.93 -6.17 15.29
C MET A 532 34.04 -7.12 14.82
N LYS A 533 33.83 -7.92 13.77
CA LYS A 533 34.86 -8.79 13.16
C LYS A 533 36.04 -8.00 12.60
N THR A 534 35.84 -6.72 12.31
CA THR A 534 36.87 -5.80 11.80
C THR A 534 37.40 -4.83 12.86
N GLY A 535 37.00 -5.01 14.13
CA GLY A 535 37.47 -4.20 15.25
C GLY A 535 36.66 -2.88 15.47
N ILE A 536 35.69 -2.56 14.61
CA ILE A 536 34.88 -1.34 14.74
C ILE A 536 33.71 -1.62 15.69
N LYS A 537 33.59 -0.80 16.76
CA LYS A 537 32.55 -0.91 17.79
C LYS A 537 31.56 0.23 17.68
N ILE A 538 30.36 -0.05 17.19
CA ILE A 538 29.30 0.93 17.04
C ILE A 538 28.38 0.98 18.27
N LYS A 539 28.01 2.20 18.73
CA LYS A 539 26.95 2.45 19.68
C LYS A 539 25.66 2.67 18.92
N ILE A 540 24.61 1.92 19.25
CA ILE A 540 23.28 2.01 18.62
C ILE A 540 22.32 2.63 19.61
N ILE A 541 21.70 3.76 19.22
CA ILE A 541 20.67 4.47 19.98
C ILE A 541 19.33 4.26 19.28
N ASN A 542 18.37 3.69 19.99
CA ASN A 542 16.96 3.76 19.62
C ASN A 542 16.38 5.07 20.14
N LEU A 543 16.00 5.97 19.25
CA LEU A 543 15.30 7.21 19.58
C LEU A 543 13.89 7.15 18.97
N PRO A 544 12.83 6.81 19.73
CA PRO A 544 11.49 6.64 19.16
C PRO A 544 10.85 7.94 18.69
N TRP A 545 11.33 9.10 19.12
CA TRP A 545 10.84 10.43 18.74
C TRP A 545 11.39 10.87 17.40
N LEU A 546 10.54 11.19 16.44
CA LEU A 546 10.95 11.40 15.04
C LEU A 546 11.10 12.88 14.66
N ASN A 547 10.34 13.77 15.32
CA ASN A 547 10.38 15.23 15.05
C ASN A 547 10.78 16.07 16.26
N TYR A 548 11.28 15.44 17.31
CA TYR A 548 11.71 16.13 18.52
C TYR A 548 12.83 15.38 19.24
N VAL A 549 13.79 16.09 19.80
CA VAL A 549 14.85 15.54 20.65
C VAL A 549 15.13 16.46 21.84
N ASP A 550 15.37 15.90 23.02
CA ASP A 550 15.88 16.62 24.17
C ASP A 550 17.35 17.02 23.90
N LYS A 551 17.63 18.32 23.90
CA LYS A 551 18.94 18.85 23.48
C LYS A 551 20.07 18.48 24.43
N GLU A 552 19.81 18.46 25.74
CA GLU A 552 20.82 18.11 26.73
C GLU A 552 21.11 16.62 26.70
N TRP A 553 20.07 15.79 26.60
CA TRP A 553 20.24 14.36 26.42
C TRP A 553 21.02 14.04 25.12
N LEU A 554 20.70 14.69 24.01
CA LEU A 554 21.42 14.49 22.75
C LEU A 554 22.91 14.83 22.89
N LYS A 555 23.23 15.97 23.53
CA LYS A 555 24.59 16.41 23.79
C LYS A 555 25.39 15.36 24.59
N GLU A 556 24.79 14.82 25.64
CA GLU A 556 25.41 13.76 26.45
C GLU A 556 25.68 12.48 25.62
N GLN A 557 24.74 12.09 24.74
CA GLN A 557 24.90 10.85 23.95
C GLN A 557 26.02 10.94 22.93
N ILE A 558 26.20 12.10 22.27
CA ILE A 558 27.16 12.26 21.16
C ILE A 558 28.55 12.68 21.59
N LYS A 559 28.73 13.06 22.85
CA LYS A 559 30.01 13.52 23.40
C LYS A 559 31.11 12.49 23.24
N GLY A 560 32.27 12.92 22.68
CA GLY A 560 33.47 12.09 22.53
C GLY A 560 33.48 11.16 21.32
N PHE A 561 32.40 11.08 20.53
CA PHE A 561 32.40 10.34 19.29
C PHE A 561 32.98 11.18 18.14
N LYS A 562 33.79 10.54 17.26
CA LYS A 562 34.30 11.17 16.03
C LYS A 562 33.31 11.11 14.88
N PHE A 563 32.51 10.02 14.81
CA PHE A 563 31.56 9.73 13.74
C PHE A 563 30.15 9.57 14.30
N LEU A 564 29.21 10.28 13.69
CA LEU A 564 27.79 10.12 13.94
C LEU A 564 27.07 9.77 12.64
N PHE A 565 26.26 8.72 12.70
CA PHE A 565 25.35 8.36 11.62
C PHE A 565 23.91 8.40 12.12
N THR A 566 22.99 8.65 11.20
CA THR A 566 21.56 8.39 11.40
C THR A 566 21.09 7.40 10.36
N LEU A 567 20.15 6.54 10.72
CA LEU A 567 19.53 5.59 9.80
C LEU A 567 18.01 5.76 9.88
N ASP A 568 17.45 6.23 8.78
CA ASP A 568 16.03 6.54 8.67
C ASP A 568 15.28 5.48 7.84
N ASP A 569 14.16 4.99 8.37
CA ASP A 569 13.12 4.28 7.62
C ASP A 569 12.19 5.29 6.92
N HIS A 570 12.80 6.20 6.18
CA HIS A 570 12.18 7.37 5.59
C HIS A 570 13.14 7.98 4.55
N TYR A 571 12.70 8.97 3.77
CA TYR A 571 13.63 9.80 3.02
C TYR A 571 14.63 10.48 3.95
N GLU A 572 15.89 10.63 3.50
CA GLU A 572 16.89 11.39 4.23
C GLU A 572 16.46 12.86 4.44
N SER A 573 15.73 13.42 3.47
CA SER A 573 15.15 14.75 3.58
C SER A 573 13.87 14.71 4.42
N GLY A 574 13.81 15.53 5.46
CA GLY A 574 12.68 15.61 6.39
C GLY A 574 12.57 14.43 7.36
N GLY A 575 13.52 13.49 7.37
CA GLY A 575 13.57 12.37 8.33
C GLY A 575 14.12 12.78 9.70
N GLN A 576 14.19 11.82 10.62
CA GLN A 576 14.73 12.02 11.97
C GLN A 576 16.19 12.51 11.93
N GLY A 577 16.98 11.97 10.99
CA GLY A 577 18.39 12.35 10.83
C GLY A 577 18.56 13.85 10.58
N GLU A 578 17.71 14.45 9.75
CA GLU A 578 17.77 15.88 9.48
C GLU A 578 17.41 16.73 10.72
N MET A 579 16.42 16.33 11.47
CA MET A 579 16.05 16.95 12.75
C MET A 579 17.21 16.87 13.75
N LEU A 580 17.88 15.74 13.88
CA LEU A 580 19.04 15.57 14.77
C LEU A 580 20.20 16.48 14.36
N LEU A 581 20.57 16.47 13.07
CA LEU A 581 21.67 17.31 12.56
C LEU A 581 21.38 18.80 12.72
N SER A 582 20.14 19.23 12.50
CA SER A 582 19.71 20.61 12.77
C SER A 582 19.90 20.99 14.23
N ASN A 583 19.48 20.12 15.17
CA ASN A 583 19.67 20.38 16.60
C ASN A 583 21.15 20.42 17.02
N ILE A 584 21.99 19.54 16.46
CA ILE A 584 23.44 19.54 16.69
C ILE A 584 24.07 20.84 16.15
N SER A 585 23.66 21.28 14.97
CA SER A 585 24.21 22.51 14.34
C SER A 585 23.92 23.78 15.15
N GLN A 586 22.84 23.81 15.89
CA GLN A 586 22.41 24.95 16.72
C GLN A 586 23.06 24.99 18.12
N GLN A 587 23.81 23.97 18.53
CA GLN A 587 24.50 23.99 19.81
C GLN A 587 25.64 25.01 19.84
N PRO A 588 25.78 25.81 20.91
CA PRO A 588 26.81 26.84 20.96
C PRO A 588 28.23 26.30 21.10
N ASP A 589 28.42 25.22 21.87
CA ASP A 589 29.70 24.53 22.02
C ASP A 589 29.67 23.18 21.33
N LYS A 590 30.60 22.99 20.39
CA LYS A 590 30.74 21.78 19.58
C LYS A 590 32.14 21.14 19.69
N SER A 591 32.93 21.54 20.69
CA SER A 591 34.33 21.09 20.84
C SER A 591 34.45 19.56 20.90
N ASP A 592 33.55 18.93 21.67
CA ASP A 592 33.50 17.48 21.91
C ASP A 592 32.53 16.72 20.99
N PHE A 593 31.97 17.37 19.96
CA PHE A 593 30.96 16.78 19.08
C PHE A 593 31.59 16.02 17.92
N PRO A 594 30.87 15.06 17.31
CA PRO A 594 31.30 14.37 16.13
C PRO A 594 31.67 15.34 15.01
N LYS A 595 32.82 15.09 14.37
CA LYS A 595 33.30 15.92 13.25
C LYS A 595 32.76 15.45 11.90
N ILE A 596 32.38 14.18 11.82
CA ILE A 596 31.82 13.56 10.63
C ILE A 596 30.39 13.13 10.94
N LEU A 597 29.45 13.70 10.21
CA LEU A 597 28.02 13.51 10.36
C LEU A 597 27.47 12.99 9.02
N LEU A 598 26.78 11.84 9.01
CA LEU A 598 26.19 11.26 7.80
C LEU A 598 24.79 10.73 8.07
N LYS A 599 23.86 11.07 7.18
CA LYS A 599 22.51 10.50 7.12
C LYS A 599 22.53 9.28 6.19
N ILE A 600 21.78 8.25 6.56
CA ILE A 600 21.47 7.07 5.73
C ILE A 600 19.96 6.94 5.71
N GLY A 601 19.38 6.84 4.53
CA GLY A 601 17.94 6.71 4.34
C GLY A 601 17.58 6.52 2.88
N ILE A 602 16.33 6.73 2.54
CA ILE A 602 15.82 6.57 1.18
C ILE A 602 16.11 7.85 0.38
N ASN A 603 16.64 7.71 -0.84
CA ASN A 603 16.99 8.84 -1.70
C ASN A 603 16.26 8.84 -3.06
N GLU A 604 15.55 7.77 -3.36
CA GLU A 604 14.85 7.57 -4.63
C GLU A 604 13.40 7.16 -4.38
N ILE A 605 12.58 7.15 -5.43
CA ILE A 605 11.21 6.61 -5.37
C ILE A 605 11.28 5.16 -4.91
N PRO A 606 10.54 4.78 -3.85
CA PRO A 606 10.56 3.43 -3.32
C PRO A 606 10.23 2.38 -4.39
N LYS A 607 11.06 1.36 -4.48
CA LYS A 607 10.86 0.25 -5.41
C LYS A 607 9.90 -0.79 -4.82
N CYS A 608 9.17 -1.43 -5.71
CA CYS A 608 8.40 -2.63 -5.40
C CYS A 608 9.32 -3.86 -5.52
N GLY A 609 9.28 -4.75 -4.54
CA GLY A 609 10.10 -5.95 -4.52
C GLY A 609 9.86 -6.79 -3.27
N SER A 610 10.61 -7.89 -3.08
CA SER A 610 10.66 -8.54 -1.78
C SER A 610 11.30 -7.62 -0.74
N ASN A 611 11.08 -7.89 0.54
CA ASN A 611 11.60 -7.02 1.60
C ASN A 611 13.14 -6.90 1.54
N GLU A 612 13.84 -8.01 1.29
CA GLU A 612 15.30 -8.01 1.16
C GLU A 612 15.78 -7.25 -0.08
N GLU A 613 15.12 -7.45 -1.23
CA GLU A 613 15.43 -6.72 -2.46
C GLU A 613 15.30 -5.20 -2.27
N VAL A 614 14.22 -4.77 -1.61
CA VAL A 614 13.95 -3.35 -1.37
C VAL A 614 14.97 -2.72 -0.43
N LEU A 615 15.30 -3.37 0.69
CA LEU A 615 16.32 -2.88 1.62
C LEU A 615 17.69 -2.76 0.94
N SER A 616 18.09 -3.79 0.17
CA SER A 616 19.38 -3.82 -0.55
C SER A 616 19.43 -2.75 -1.66
N TYR A 617 18.37 -2.61 -2.44
CA TYR A 617 18.30 -1.61 -3.50
C TYR A 617 18.48 -0.19 -2.95
N HIS A 618 17.79 0.12 -1.85
CA HIS A 618 17.87 1.44 -1.20
C HIS A 618 19.09 1.58 -0.25
N LYS A 619 19.95 0.58 -0.17
CA LYS A 619 21.19 0.59 0.63
C LYS A 619 20.98 0.80 2.13
N VAL A 620 19.83 0.36 2.63
CA VAL A 620 19.48 0.39 4.06
C VAL A 620 19.49 -1.01 4.69
N ASP A 621 20.00 -2.00 3.98
CA ASP A 621 20.32 -3.33 4.51
C ASP A 621 21.67 -3.32 5.26
N SER A 622 21.89 -4.33 6.09
CA SER A 622 23.05 -4.42 6.98
C SER A 622 24.40 -4.40 6.26
N LEU A 623 24.49 -5.02 5.08
CA LEU A 623 25.74 -5.06 4.29
C LEU A 623 26.06 -3.70 3.68
N SER A 624 25.07 -3.02 3.14
CA SER A 624 25.23 -1.68 2.59
C SER A 624 25.60 -0.66 3.67
N ILE A 625 24.93 -0.71 4.82
CA ILE A 625 25.25 0.15 5.97
C ILE A 625 26.68 -0.08 6.44
N MET A 626 27.10 -1.34 6.58
CA MET A 626 28.48 -1.70 6.94
C MET A 626 29.49 -1.09 5.98
N LYS A 627 29.23 -1.19 4.67
CA LYS A 627 30.11 -0.63 3.63
C LYS A 627 30.21 0.89 3.75
N ILE A 628 29.08 1.58 3.90
CA ILE A 628 29.03 3.05 4.07
C ILE A 628 29.87 3.47 5.29
N ILE A 629 29.72 2.80 6.42
CA ILE A 629 30.45 3.12 7.65
C ILE A 629 31.97 2.93 7.43
N LYS A 630 32.41 1.78 6.87
CA LYS A 630 33.82 1.51 6.62
C LYS A 630 34.46 2.52 5.67
N GLU A 631 33.79 2.82 4.56
CA GLU A 631 34.27 3.81 3.59
C GLU A 631 34.38 5.21 4.21
N THR A 632 33.39 5.61 5.02
CA THR A 632 33.42 6.90 5.69
C THR A 632 34.57 6.99 6.68
N ILE A 633 34.79 5.97 7.49
CA ILE A 633 35.93 5.93 8.44
C ILE A 633 37.25 5.98 7.67
N SER A 634 37.45 5.14 6.64
CA SER A 634 38.67 5.09 5.85
C SER A 634 39.00 6.43 5.19
N LYS A 635 38.03 7.06 4.53
CA LYS A 635 38.22 8.35 3.85
C LYS A 635 38.59 9.51 4.79
N ASN A 636 38.19 9.42 6.07
CA ASN A 636 38.37 10.50 7.04
C ASN A 636 39.42 10.19 8.12
N SER A 637 40.07 9.02 8.12
CA SER A 637 41.10 8.65 9.09
C SER A 637 42.27 9.64 9.07
N ASN A 638 42.81 9.96 7.90
CA ASN A 638 43.91 10.93 7.76
C ASN A 638 43.55 12.36 8.16
N TYR A 639 42.28 12.76 8.00
CA TYR A 639 41.78 14.09 8.39
C TYR A 639 41.69 14.24 9.93
N LEU A 640 41.46 13.14 10.64
CA LEU A 640 41.31 13.10 12.09
C LEU A 640 42.65 12.92 12.84
N GLU A 641 43.68 12.43 12.16
CA GLU A 641 45.04 12.27 12.73
C GLU A 641 45.84 13.59 12.63
N ASN A 642 45.52 14.48 11.71
CA ASN A 642 46.20 15.75 11.46
C ASN A 642 45.60 16.94 12.22
N LYS A 643 44.73 16.74 13.15
CA LYS A 643 44.13 17.72 14.06
C LYS A 643 44.14 17.24 15.51
#